data_6c6ac9464f4752c4b1c32caaa942b335
#
_entry.id   6c6ac9464f4752c4b1c32caaa942b335
#
_cell.length_a   1.000
_cell.length_b   1.000
_cell.length_c   1.000
_cell.angle_alpha   90.00
_cell.angle_beta   90.00
_cell.angle_gamma   90.00
#
_symmetry.space_group_name_H-M   'P 1'
#
loop_
_entity.id
_entity.type
_entity.pdbx_description
1 polymer ?
#
loop_
_entity_poly.entity_id
_entity_poly.type
_entity_poly.pdbx_seq_one_letter_code
_entity_poly.pdbx_strand_id
1 'polypeptide(L)'
;MDRRLIYIIFLAAVALAMPALAKRGPKIEPSYAWTITDPLGLRYPSTIDTLHYNYHLQAVPSAVSSAYATTGNLGAEGQNQIFFDRSSASDFFFEDALEAWLPSIHTQRYYNTRIPMTLFSYNTGGNKENVQDRLRAEFSGNVNKAIQVGAALDYLYSKGFYTNQSTKDFTWRLFGSYIGDRYELQAYFNNYNFLNKENGGITDDRYITDPAEVQGGSTKVDYKTIPVNLSAAHSQIWGHEFYMNHRYKVGYYHTERDSTDSIISKTYIPVTSFIWTMRYKTNKHMFLNTSAREDTTFFSNSYLSVNGTDDKTKFWKLSNTEGIQMLEGFHEYAKFGLAAFDTYEIRKYTQAADTLDAQSVTSGKRTPLPEYSIPHSYTDNVAWVGGQLTKQRGSILTYNATAQFGVLGSVAGDIDISGDVSTKIRLRNDSLRITGYGYFKNEEVPYLLRNYVSNHHIWQNDFGKTRRVRLGGIVDVPFVDARVNVGVENIQNLVYFGEDGNPVQAGDNVQVFSATLSHKFSAGPFNWHNAITYQTSGNESILPLPKLAIYSNMFLKFAIARVLKVNLGVDCNYYTNYYAPSYNPATMTFRNQREMKCGNFPFANVYADFKLKKTRFFLMMSNVSDGMFGTKRTFSMPHYPLNARRFQLGLSVDFQN
;
A
#
# COMPACT_ATOMS: atom_id res chain seq x y z
N MET A 1 -2.95 22.24 -12.21
CA MET A 1 -4.34 22.16 -12.71
C MET A 1 -5.04 23.47 -12.37
N ASP A 2 -5.72 24.09 -13.31
CA ASP A 2 -6.35 25.40 -13.10
C ASP A 2 -7.46 25.25 -12.05
N ARG A 3 -7.49 26.15 -11.04
CA ARG A 3 -8.53 26.15 -9.98
C ARG A 3 -9.94 26.14 -10.57
N ARG A 4 -10.13 26.72 -11.76
CA ARG A 4 -11.40 26.71 -12.49
C ARG A 4 -11.84 25.30 -12.89
N LEU A 5 -10.91 24.40 -13.22
CA LEU A 5 -11.22 23.02 -13.57
C LEU A 5 -11.72 22.21 -12.36
N ILE A 6 -11.17 22.48 -11.19
CA ILE A 6 -11.62 21.87 -9.91
C ILE A 6 -13.06 22.30 -9.58
N TYR A 7 -13.39 23.58 -9.78
CA TYR A 7 -14.76 24.08 -9.58
C TYR A 7 -15.74 23.52 -10.61
N ILE A 8 -15.33 23.32 -11.86
CA ILE A 8 -16.17 22.71 -12.92
C ILE A 8 -16.44 21.24 -12.60
N ILE A 9 -15.42 20.48 -12.17
CA ILE A 9 -15.57 19.08 -11.77
C ILE A 9 -16.45 18.98 -10.52
N PHE A 10 -16.29 19.92 -9.57
CA PHE A 10 -17.14 20.01 -8.37
C PHE A 10 -18.60 20.29 -8.72
N LEU A 11 -18.87 21.26 -9.60
CA LEU A 11 -20.23 21.60 -10.07
C LEU A 11 -20.84 20.45 -10.89
N ALA A 12 -20.05 19.77 -11.72
CA ALA A 12 -20.50 18.61 -12.48
C ALA A 12 -20.84 17.41 -11.57
N ALA A 13 -20.01 17.15 -10.54
CA ALA A 13 -20.28 16.11 -9.55
C ALA A 13 -21.52 16.42 -8.70
N VAL A 14 -21.73 17.69 -8.33
CA VAL A 14 -22.94 18.15 -7.61
C VAL A 14 -24.18 18.08 -8.51
N ALA A 15 -24.07 18.42 -9.80
CA ALA A 15 -25.19 18.34 -10.74
C ALA A 15 -25.59 16.88 -11.08
N LEU A 16 -24.64 15.95 -11.12
CA LEU A 16 -24.90 14.51 -11.27
C LEU A 16 -25.50 13.87 -10.00
N ALA A 17 -25.43 14.56 -8.87
CA ALA A 17 -25.89 14.10 -7.57
C ALA A 17 -27.32 14.53 -7.20
N MET A 18 -28.05 15.20 -8.10
CA MET A 18 -29.46 15.55 -7.81
C MET A 18 -30.30 14.26 -7.70
N PRO A 19 -30.94 14.00 -6.57
CA PRO A 19 -31.76 12.81 -6.38
C PRO A 19 -32.98 12.87 -7.29
N ALA A 20 -33.15 11.91 -8.18
CA ALA A 20 -34.45 11.58 -8.71
C ALA A 20 -35.34 11.17 -7.53
N LEU A 21 -36.46 11.83 -7.37
CA LEU A 21 -37.47 11.54 -6.35
C LEU A 21 -37.99 10.10 -6.53
N ALA A 22 -37.34 9.16 -5.85
CA ALA A 22 -37.70 7.74 -5.90
C ALA A 22 -38.88 7.48 -4.94
N LYS A 23 -39.99 7.00 -5.47
CA LYS A 23 -41.08 6.36 -4.71
C LYS A 23 -40.50 5.22 -3.87
N ARG A 24 -40.97 5.03 -2.63
CA ARG A 24 -40.60 3.88 -1.77
C ARG A 24 -40.90 2.58 -2.53
N GLY A 25 -39.86 1.96 -3.04
CA GLY A 25 -39.91 0.65 -3.69
C GLY A 25 -39.80 -0.51 -2.67
N PRO A 26 -39.93 -1.76 -3.13
CA PRO A 26 -39.84 -2.95 -2.29
C PRO A 26 -38.47 -3.01 -1.56
N LYS A 27 -38.44 -3.76 -0.43
CA LYS A 27 -37.25 -3.94 0.44
C LYS A 27 -36.04 -4.31 -0.40
N ILE A 28 -35.09 -3.38 -0.52
CA ILE A 28 -33.89 -3.56 -1.32
C ILE A 28 -32.92 -4.44 -0.54
N GLU A 29 -32.36 -5.49 -1.17
CA GLU A 29 -31.32 -6.31 -0.57
C GLU A 29 -30.06 -5.46 -0.33
N PRO A 30 -29.30 -5.73 0.76
CA PRO A 30 -28.13 -4.93 1.09
C PRO A 30 -27.06 -5.02 0.00
N SER A 31 -26.41 -3.90 -0.28
CA SER A 31 -25.22 -3.88 -1.12
C SER A 31 -24.09 -4.68 -0.49
N TYR A 32 -23.27 -5.33 -1.29
CA TYR A 32 -22.09 -6.07 -0.85
C TYR A 32 -20.88 -5.77 -1.72
N ALA A 33 -19.69 -5.99 -1.17
CA ALA A 33 -18.43 -5.79 -1.84
C ALA A 33 -17.51 -7.02 -1.70
N TRP A 34 -16.58 -7.18 -2.61
CA TRP A 34 -15.54 -8.20 -2.53
C TRP A 34 -14.22 -7.70 -3.10
N THR A 35 -13.15 -8.34 -2.68
CA THR A 35 -11.81 -8.27 -3.28
C THR A 35 -11.49 -9.59 -3.95
N ILE A 36 -10.45 -9.60 -4.78
CA ILE A 36 -9.97 -10.82 -5.44
C ILE A 36 -8.53 -11.10 -5.04
N THR A 37 -8.13 -12.37 -5.06
CA THR A 37 -6.77 -12.81 -4.72
C THR A 37 -6.16 -13.60 -5.86
N ASP A 38 -4.87 -13.39 -6.07
CA ASP A 38 -4.07 -14.20 -6.99
C ASP A 38 -3.86 -15.64 -6.43
N PRO A 39 -3.52 -16.62 -7.30
CA PRO A 39 -3.43 -16.49 -8.75
C PRO A 39 -4.78 -16.72 -9.47
N LEU A 40 -5.76 -17.30 -8.80
CA LEU A 40 -6.99 -17.81 -9.42
C LEU A 40 -8.17 -16.84 -9.37
N GLY A 41 -7.98 -15.62 -8.87
CA GLY A 41 -9.05 -14.63 -8.79
C GLY A 41 -10.20 -15.04 -7.86
N LEU A 42 -9.90 -15.66 -6.72
CA LEU A 42 -10.93 -16.02 -5.74
C LEU A 42 -11.50 -14.76 -5.10
N ARG A 43 -12.83 -14.74 -4.95
CA ARG A 43 -13.55 -13.65 -4.33
C ARG A 43 -13.59 -13.80 -2.81
N TYR A 44 -13.18 -12.76 -2.10
CA TYR A 44 -13.31 -12.66 -0.64
C TYR A 44 -14.26 -11.52 -0.28
N PRO A 45 -15.23 -11.76 0.63
CA PRO A 45 -16.12 -10.70 1.10
C PRO A 45 -15.35 -9.53 1.67
N SER A 46 -15.72 -8.32 1.26
CA SER A 46 -15.19 -7.06 1.78
C SER A 46 -16.33 -6.22 2.35
N THR A 47 -16.01 -5.35 3.30
CA THR A 47 -16.99 -4.44 3.89
C THR A 47 -17.06 -3.14 3.08
N ILE A 48 -18.28 -2.65 2.87
CA ILE A 48 -18.50 -1.28 2.42
C ILE A 48 -18.43 -0.41 3.68
N ASP A 49 -17.39 0.43 3.76
CA ASP A 49 -17.26 1.33 4.90
C ASP A 49 -18.23 2.50 4.77
N THR A 50 -19.35 2.39 5.45
CA THR A 50 -20.40 3.42 5.53
C THR A 50 -20.22 4.35 6.73
N LEU A 51 -19.36 4.03 7.68
CA LEU A 51 -19.20 4.77 8.94
C LEU A 51 -18.02 5.72 8.92
N HIS A 52 -16.93 5.35 8.22
CA HIS A 52 -15.68 6.11 8.12
C HIS A 52 -15.21 6.71 9.46
N TYR A 53 -14.99 5.86 10.43
CA TYR A 53 -14.28 6.27 11.63
C TYR A 53 -12.86 6.69 11.23
N ASN A 54 -12.33 7.70 11.91
CA ASN A 54 -10.99 8.21 11.66
C ASN A 54 -10.83 8.79 10.23
N TYR A 55 -11.85 9.45 9.71
CA TYR A 55 -11.82 10.06 8.38
C TYR A 55 -10.67 11.09 8.23
N HIS A 56 -10.33 11.80 9.30
CA HIS A 56 -9.23 12.76 9.37
C HIS A 56 -7.84 12.14 9.08
N LEU A 57 -7.63 10.83 9.36
CA LEU A 57 -6.35 10.16 9.12
C LEU A 57 -5.94 10.10 7.64
N GLN A 58 -6.88 10.27 6.72
CA GLN A 58 -6.60 10.31 5.29
C GLN A 58 -5.71 11.50 4.85
N ALA A 59 -5.53 12.47 5.72
CA ALA A 59 -4.72 13.67 5.47
C ALA A 59 -3.34 13.63 6.16
N VAL A 60 -2.98 12.54 6.84
CA VAL A 60 -1.74 12.42 7.62
C VAL A 60 -0.87 11.28 7.09
N PRO A 61 0.37 11.53 6.61
CA PRO A 61 1.26 10.48 6.11
C PRO A 61 1.57 9.40 7.15
N SER A 62 1.80 9.80 8.40
CA SER A 62 2.09 8.88 9.51
C SER A 62 0.93 7.95 9.89
N ALA A 63 -0.27 8.18 9.35
CA ALA A 63 -1.43 7.32 9.58
C ALA A 63 -1.43 6.04 8.73
N VAL A 64 -0.48 5.86 7.83
CA VAL A 64 -0.29 4.62 7.07
C VAL A 64 -0.02 3.44 8.00
N SER A 65 0.77 3.66 9.06
CA SER A 65 1.12 2.65 10.07
C SER A 65 1.40 3.33 11.41
N SER A 66 1.38 2.57 12.50
CA SER A 66 1.80 3.07 13.82
C SER A 66 3.30 3.42 13.88
N ALA A 67 4.10 2.87 12.97
CA ALA A 67 5.51 3.25 12.76
C ALA A 67 5.79 3.30 11.24
N TYR A 68 5.80 4.51 10.67
CA TYR A 68 6.01 4.73 9.24
C TYR A 68 7.16 5.72 9.04
N ALA A 69 8.24 5.25 8.42
CA ALA A 69 9.36 6.10 8.00
C ALA A 69 9.01 6.73 6.64
N THR A 70 9.06 8.06 6.54
CA THR A 70 8.65 8.77 5.32
C THR A 70 9.48 10.03 5.11
N THR A 71 9.63 10.48 3.87
CA THR A 71 10.25 11.76 3.51
C THR A 71 9.39 12.97 3.91
N GLY A 72 8.15 12.75 4.38
CA GLY A 72 7.35 13.72 5.12
C GLY A 72 6.03 14.13 4.49
N ASN A 73 5.89 14.18 3.18
CA ASN A 73 4.65 14.60 2.52
C ASN A 73 3.59 13.49 2.46
N LEU A 74 2.34 13.89 2.32
CA LEU A 74 1.30 12.98 1.86
C LEU A 74 1.61 12.57 0.41
N GLY A 75 1.59 11.27 0.10
CA GLY A 75 1.97 10.74 -1.21
C GLY A 75 3.48 10.55 -1.40
N ALA A 76 4.31 10.95 -0.42
CA ALA A 76 5.74 10.79 -0.51
C ALA A 76 6.19 9.35 -0.20
N GLU A 77 7.43 9.10 -0.54
CA GLU A 77 8.12 7.83 -0.30
C GLU A 77 8.14 7.50 1.19
N GLY A 78 7.95 6.25 1.48
CA GLY A 78 7.98 5.77 2.85
C GLY A 78 8.05 4.25 2.94
N GLN A 79 8.34 3.78 4.13
CA GLN A 79 8.41 2.36 4.43
C GLN A 79 7.74 2.05 5.76
N ASN A 80 6.88 1.03 5.77
CA ASN A 80 6.29 0.53 7.00
C ASN A 80 7.37 -0.11 7.89
N GLN A 81 7.46 0.34 9.14
CA GLN A 81 8.42 -0.18 10.10
C GLN A 81 7.86 -1.30 10.99
N ILE A 82 6.57 -1.63 10.83
CA ILE A 82 6.01 -2.88 11.33
C ILE A 82 6.35 -3.96 10.29
N PHE A 83 7.29 -4.83 10.65
CA PHE A 83 7.90 -5.75 9.67
C PHE A 83 6.88 -6.72 9.05
N PHE A 84 5.90 -7.19 9.82
CA PHE A 84 4.90 -8.13 9.32
C PHE A 84 3.89 -7.50 8.35
N ASP A 85 3.83 -6.17 8.31
CA ASP A 85 2.98 -5.39 7.39
C ASP A 85 3.76 -4.91 6.16
N ARG A 86 5.05 -5.28 6.00
CA ARG A 86 5.84 -5.00 4.78
C ARG A 86 5.58 -6.07 3.74
N SER A 87 5.45 -5.65 2.50
CA SER A 87 5.51 -6.53 1.33
C SER A 87 6.94 -7.01 1.07
N SER A 88 7.08 -8.11 0.37
CA SER A 88 8.37 -8.53 -0.19
C SER A 88 8.79 -7.55 -1.30
N ALA A 89 10.10 -7.48 -1.58
CA ALA A 89 10.60 -6.66 -2.69
C ALA A 89 9.95 -7.07 -4.01
N SER A 90 9.51 -6.07 -4.77
CA SER A 90 8.87 -6.28 -6.07
C SER A 90 9.88 -6.50 -7.19
N ASP A 91 9.42 -7.00 -8.34
CA ASP A 91 10.23 -7.07 -9.57
C ASP A 91 10.77 -5.70 -10.02
N PHE A 92 10.10 -4.62 -9.58
CA PHE A 92 10.45 -3.23 -9.87
C PHE A 92 10.54 -2.43 -8.57
N PHE A 93 11.61 -2.64 -7.82
CA PHE A 93 11.80 -2.18 -6.43
C PHE A 93 11.56 -0.67 -6.20
N PHE A 94 11.61 0.16 -7.22
CA PHE A 94 11.32 1.60 -7.10
C PHE A 94 9.89 1.88 -6.61
N GLU A 95 8.93 1.01 -6.95
CA GLU A 95 7.55 1.18 -6.51
C GLU A 95 7.33 0.85 -5.03
N ASP A 96 8.24 0.11 -4.40
CA ASP A 96 8.11 -0.33 -3.00
C ASP A 96 8.07 0.86 -2.03
N ALA A 97 8.78 1.94 -2.35
CA ALA A 97 8.73 3.18 -1.57
C ALA A 97 7.36 3.91 -1.64
N LEU A 98 6.54 3.60 -2.63
CA LEU A 98 5.22 4.17 -2.84
C LEU A 98 4.08 3.17 -2.60
N GLU A 99 4.36 2.02 -2.00
CA GLU A 99 3.38 0.95 -1.74
C GLU A 99 2.10 1.45 -1.07
N ALA A 100 2.20 2.40 -0.14
CA ALA A 100 1.06 2.96 0.56
C ALA A 100 0.10 3.79 -0.33
N TRP A 101 0.55 4.22 -1.50
CA TRP A 101 -0.15 5.15 -2.40
C TRP A 101 -0.52 4.52 -3.73
N LEU A 102 0.25 3.55 -4.20
CA LEU A 102 0.01 2.84 -5.46
C LEU A 102 -1.22 1.94 -5.35
N PRO A 103 -2.25 2.13 -6.18
CA PRO A 103 -3.37 1.20 -6.25
C PRO A 103 -2.92 -0.15 -6.79
N SER A 104 -3.48 -1.21 -6.23
CA SER A 104 -3.21 -2.59 -6.62
C SER A 104 -4.52 -3.34 -6.83
N ILE A 105 -4.49 -4.38 -7.67
CA ILE A 105 -5.63 -5.29 -7.84
C ILE A 105 -6.05 -5.93 -6.52
N HIS A 106 -5.11 -6.15 -5.59
CA HIS A 106 -5.40 -6.73 -4.26
C HIS A 106 -6.19 -5.78 -3.35
N THR A 107 -6.07 -4.47 -3.56
CA THR A 107 -6.81 -3.45 -2.82
C THR A 107 -8.08 -3.00 -3.54
N GLN A 108 -8.27 -3.40 -4.80
CA GLN A 108 -9.45 -3.06 -5.58
C GLN A 108 -10.68 -3.77 -5.02
N ARG A 109 -11.71 -3.00 -4.72
CA ARG A 109 -13.04 -3.52 -4.34
C ARG A 109 -13.96 -3.51 -5.55
N TYR A 110 -14.71 -4.59 -5.69
CA TYR A 110 -15.83 -4.70 -6.60
C TYR A 110 -17.11 -4.63 -5.79
N TYR A 111 -18.18 -4.12 -6.37
CA TYR A 111 -19.41 -3.84 -5.65
C TYR A 111 -20.62 -4.44 -6.38
N ASN A 112 -21.63 -4.84 -5.61
CA ASN A 112 -22.98 -5.03 -6.12
C ASN A 112 -23.88 -4.11 -5.30
N THR A 113 -24.16 -2.94 -5.84
CA THR A 113 -24.80 -1.86 -5.10
C THR A 113 -26.29 -1.72 -5.37
N ARG A 114 -26.86 -2.45 -6.34
CA ARG A 114 -28.27 -2.32 -6.81
C ARG A 114 -28.74 -0.89 -7.09
N ILE A 115 -28.16 0.09 -6.45
CA ILE A 115 -28.34 1.53 -6.63
C ILE A 115 -26.94 2.11 -6.86
N PRO A 116 -26.76 2.98 -7.86
CA PRO A 116 -25.48 3.62 -8.11
C PRO A 116 -24.89 4.27 -6.85
N MET A 117 -23.62 4.03 -6.60
CA MET A 117 -22.86 4.58 -5.49
C MET A 117 -21.83 5.57 -6.05
N THR A 118 -21.74 6.74 -5.45
CA THR A 118 -20.67 7.70 -5.71
C THR A 118 -20.09 8.15 -4.38
N LEU A 119 -18.80 7.90 -4.21
CA LEU A 119 -18.00 8.42 -3.09
C LEU A 119 -17.17 9.58 -3.60
N PHE A 120 -17.30 10.72 -2.98
CA PHE A 120 -16.50 11.91 -3.28
C PHE A 120 -15.83 12.37 -1.99
N SER A 121 -14.53 12.65 -2.03
CA SER A 121 -13.82 13.24 -0.91
C SER A 121 -12.80 14.26 -1.35
N TYR A 122 -12.72 15.35 -0.61
CA TYR A 122 -11.72 16.40 -0.78
C TYR A 122 -11.14 16.76 0.58
N ASN A 123 -9.82 16.69 0.68
CA ASN A 123 -9.07 17.09 1.87
C ASN A 123 -8.14 18.22 1.49
N THR A 124 -8.02 19.21 2.35
CA THR A 124 -7.09 20.32 2.17
C THR A 124 -6.45 20.72 3.50
N GLY A 125 -5.28 21.31 3.46
CA GLY A 125 -4.60 21.76 4.67
C GLY A 125 -3.39 22.62 4.38
N GLY A 126 -2.89 23.28 5.43
CA GLY A 126 -1.76 24.16 5.34
C GLY A 126 -2.10 25.53 4.78
N ASN A 127 -1.08 26.33 4.52
CA ASN A 127 -1.15 27.64 3.91
C ASN A 127 -0.60 27.60 2.47
N LYS A 128 -0.47 28.76 1.82
CA LYS A 128 0.02 28.88 0.43
C LYS A 128 1.42 28.27 0.24
N GLU A 129 2.24 28.21 1.28
CA GLU A 129 3.62 27.71 1.21
C GLU A 129 3.74 26.21 1.41
N ASN A 130 2.81 25.61 2.18
CA ASN A 130 2.82 24.19 2.53
C ASN A 130 1.48 23.50 2.29
N VAL A 131 0.74 23.97 1.29
CA VAL A 131 -0.59 23.41 0.93
C VAL A 131 -0.51 21.92 0.66
N GLN A 132 -1.55 21.23 1.10
CA GLN A 132 -1.77 19.81 0.83
C GLN A 132 -3.22 19.61 0.43
N ASP A 133 -3.44 19.09 -0.76
CA ASP A 133 -4.78 18.85 -1.34
C ASP A 133 -4.88 17.39 -1.82
N ARG A 134 -5.99 16.74 -1.53
CA ARG A 134 -6.30 15.42 -2.09
C ARG A 134 -7.75 15.35 -2.50
N LEU A 135 -7.99 14.99 -3.75
CA LEU A 135 -9.30 14.76 -4.33
C LEU A 135 -9.46 13.29 -4.68
N ARG A 136 -10.49 12.64 -4.16
CA ARG A 136 -10.88 11.28 -4.54
C ARG A 136 -12.33 11.23 -4.98
N ALA A 137 -12.57 10.51 -6.05
CA ALA A 137 -13.90 10.17 -6.51
C ALA A 137 -13.94 8.70 -6.90
N GLU A 138 -14.97 8.00 -6.50
CA GLU A 138 -15.22 6.61 -6.88
C GLU A 138 -16.69 6.44 -7.20
N PHE A 139 -16.97 5.90 -8.38
CA PHE A 139 -18.30 5.56 -8.86
C PHE A 139 -18.42 4.07 -9.05
N SER A 140 -19.54 3.50 -8.66
CA SER A 140 -19.91 2.12 -8.99
C SER A 140 -21.39 2.02 -9.22
N GLY A 141 -21.77 1.33 -10.28
CA GLY A 141 -23.18 1.11 -10.63
C GLY A 141 -23.40 -0.25 -11.28
N ASN A 142 -24.56 -0.81 -11.06
CA ASN A 142 -25.00 -2.01 -11.73
C ASN A 142 -25.80 -1.65 -12.99
N VAL A 143 -25.35 -2.17 -14.14
CA VAL A 143 -26.11 -2.09 -15.40
C VAL A 143 -27.34 -3.00 -15.34
N ASN A 144 -27.13 -4.18 -14.73
CA ASN A 144 -28.20 -5.14 -14.42
C ASN A 144 -27.76 -6.01 -13.24
N LYS A 145 -28.52 -7.09 -12.92
CA LYS A 145 -28.20 -7.98 -11.79
C LYS A 145 -26.85 -8.67 -11.89
N ALA A 146 -26.29 -8.83 -13.10
CA ALA A 146 -25.08 -9.56 -13.36
C ALA A 146 -23.86 -8.63 -13.66
N ILE A 147 -24.08 -7.43 -14.22
CA ILE A 147 -23.03 -6.53 -14.70
C ILE A 147 -22.89 -5.35 -13.76
N GLN A 148 -21.70 -5.16 -13.22
CA GLN A 148 -21.29 -3.98 -12.47
C GLN A 148 -20.13 -3.29 -13.20
N VAL A 149 -20.14 -1.97 -13.22
CA VAL A 149 -19.06 -1.11 -13.74
C VAL A 149 -18.74 -0.02 -12.74
N GLY A 150 -17.50 0.40 -12.72
CA GLY A 150 -17.05 1.46 -11.84
C GLY A 150 -15.82 2.18 -12.37
N ALA A 151 -15.61 3.37 -11.85
CA ALA A 151 -14.46 4.21 -12.12
C ALA A 151 -14.01 4.90 -10.84
N ALA A 152 -12.72 5.10 -10.69
CA ALA A 152 -12.17 5.85 -9.57
C ALA A 152 -11.05 6.78 -10.02
N LEU A 153 -10.90 7.88 -9.28
CA LEU A 153 -9.87 8.90 -9.47
C LEU A 153 -9.30 9.29 -8.12
N ASP A 154 -7.99 9.41 -8.02
CA ASP A 154 -7.28 9.94 -6.86
C ASP A 154 -6.20 10.93 -7.35
N TYR A 155 -6.34 12.19 -6.96
CA TYR A 155 -5.39 13.24 -7.24
C TYR A 155 -4.90 13.83 -5.94
N LEU A 156 -3.59 13.79 -5.74
CA LEU A 156 -2.93 14.32 -4.56
C LEU A 156 -1.87 15.32 -4.98
N TYR A 157 -1.85 16.46 -4.30
CA TYR A 157 -0.80 17.45 -4.38
C TYR A 157 -0.40 17.91 -2.99
N SER A 158 0.88 17.82 -2.65
CA SER A 158 1.43 18.33 -1.40
C SER A 158 2.70 19.11 -1.67
N LYS A 159 2.75 20.38 -1.22
CA LYS A 159 3.91 21.25 -1.45
C LYS A 159 5.06 20.98 -0.47
N GLY A 160 4.76 20.39 0.70
CA GLY A 160 5.72 20.13 1.76
C GLY A 160 6.13 21.36 2.54
N PHE A 161 6.83 21.16 3.64
CA PHE A 161 7.34 22.23 4.50
C PHE A 161 8.68 22.79 4.00
N TYR A 162 9.53 21.92 3.44
CA TYR A 162 10.89 22.28 3.01
C TYR A 162 10.95 22.61 1.52
N THR A 163 12.05 23.19 1.08
CA THR A 163 12.32 23.45 -0.33
C THR A 163 12.43 22.12 -1.08
N ASN A 164 12.01 22.08 -2.34
CA ASN A 164 12.05 20.93 -3.25
C ASN A 164 11.49 19.63 -2.64
N GLN A 165 10.32 19.72 -1.99
CA GLN A 165 9.67 18.58 -1.30
C GLN A 165 8.23 18.35 -1.79
N SER A 166 7.84 18.78 -2.96
CA SER A 166 6.45 18.60 -3.40
C SER A 166 6.20 17.23 -4.00
N THR A 167 5.03 16.67 -3.73
CA THR A 167 4.51 15.46 -4.34
C THR A 167 3.30 15.79 -5.23
N LYS A 168 3.16 15.08 -6.34
CA LYS A 168 2.02 15.20 -7.25
C LYS A 168 1.68 13.82 -7.80
N ASP A 169 0.67 13.21 -7.21
CA ASP A 169 0.23 11.86 -7.54
C ASP A 169 -1.12 11.90 -8.23
N PHE A 170 -1.23 11.17 -9.31
CA PHE A 170 -2.47 11.04 -10.05
C PHE A 170 -2.71 9.59 -10.44
N THR A 171 -3.87 9.07 -10.08
CA THR A 171 -4.32 7.75 -10.50
C THR A 171 -5.75 7.82 -11.01
N TRP A 172 -6.07 7.00 -11.99
CA TRP A 172 -7.44 6.72 -12.37
C TRP A 172 -7.61 5.24 -12.70
N ARG A 173 -8.77 4.71 -12.37
CA ARG A 173 -9.08 3.29 -12.49
C ARG A 173 -10.43 3.07 -13.14
N LEU A 174 -10.50 2.03 -13.95
CA LEU A 174 -11.75 1.46 -14.44
C LEU A 174 -11.84 0.03 -13.94
N PHE A 175 -13.00 -0.37 -13.47
CA PHE A 175 -13.20 -1.73 -13.00
C PHE A 175 -14.61 -2.19 -13.28
N GLY A 176 -14.78 -3.49 -13.41
CA GLY A 176 -16.10 -4.05 -13.65
C GLY A 176 -16.13 -5.54 -13.42
N SER A 177 -17.32 -6.06 -13.26
CA SER A 177 -17.55 -7.48 -13.08
C SER A 177 -18.81 -7.92 -13.81
N TYR A 178 -18.77 -9.16 -14.28
CA TYR A 178 -19.93 -9.91 -14.69
C TYR A 178 -20.06 -11.15 -13.81
N ILE A 179 -21.20 -11.34 -13.17
CA ILE A 179 -21.46 -12.49 -12.30
C ILE A 179 -22.74 -13.16 -12.78
N GLY A 180 -22.57 -14.20 -13.57
CA GLY A 180 -23.66 -15.07 -14.04
C GLY A 180 -23.57 -16.47 -13.45
N ASP A 181 -24.54 -17.32 -13.77
CA ASP A 181 -24.60 -18.71 -13.28
C ASP A 181 -23.37 -19.51 -13.73
N ARG A 182 -23.07 -19.47 -15.03
CA ARG A 182 -22.00 -20.27 -15.64
C ARG A 182 -20.71 -19.50 -15.89
N TYR A 183 -20.77 -18.19 -15.97
CA TYR A 183 -19.62 -17.36 -16.31
C TYR A 183 -19.47 -16.20 -15.36
N GLU A 184 -18.23 -15.94 -14.95
CA GLU A 184 -17.83 -14.80 -14.15
C GLU A 184 -16.62 -14.10 -14.80
N LEU A 185 -16.62 -12.79 -14.75
CA LEU A 185 -15.52 -11.95 -15.19
C LEU A 185 -15.27 -10.86 -14.14
N GLN A 186 -14.02 -10.64 -13.79
CA GLN A 186 -13.56 -9.43 -13.11
C GLN A 186 -12.51 -8.76 -13.99
N ALA A 187 -12.67 -7.46 -14.23
CA ALA A 187 -11.74 -6.67 -15.01
C ALA A 187 -11.32 -5.41 -14.25
N TYR A 188 -10.08 -5.02 -14.42
CA TYR A 188 -9.49 -3.85 -13.77
C TYR A 188 -8.45 -3.22 -14.69
N PHE A 189 -8.50 -1.90 -14.80
CA PHE A 189 -7.47 -1.11 -15.43
C PHE A 189 -7.11 0.05 -14.52
N ASN A 190 -5.82 0.25 -14.29
CA ASN A 190 -5.29 1.34 -13.50
C ASN A 190 -4.19 2.06 -14.28
N ASN A 191 -4.21 3.38 -14.24
CA ASN A 191 -3.14 4.23 -14.75
C ASN A 191 -2.69 5.17 -13.63
N TYR A 192 -1.38 5.32 -13.46
CA TYR A 192 -0.81 6.14 -12.41
C TYR A 192 0.41 6.91 -12.87
N ASN A 193 0.61 8.07 -12.25
CA ASN A 193 1.75 8.94 -12.43
C ASN A 193 2.04 9.67 -11.13
N PHE A 194 3.17 9.35 -10.50
CA PHE A 194 3.66 9.92 -9.26
C PHE A 194 4.95 10.68 -9.54
N LEU A 195 4.94 11.97 -9.23
CA LEU A 195 6.09 12.85 -9.39
C LEU A 195 6.41 13.48 -8.05
N ASN A 196 7.59 13.17 -7.53
CA ASN A 196 8.07 13.63 -6.24
C ASN A 196 9.32 14.48 -6.42
N LYS A 197 9.28 15.70 -5.89
CA LYS A 197 10.45 16.55 -5.79
C LYS A 197 11.34 16.03 -4.68
N GLU A 198 12.62 15.82 -5.01
CA GLU A 198 13.60 15.23 -4.12
C GLU A 198 14.52 16.29 -3.53
N ASN A 199 14.43 16.51 -2.21
CA ASN A 199 15.30 17.47 -1.55
C ASN A 199 16.57 16.85 -0.92
N GLY A 200 16.69 15.52 -0.88
CA GLY A 200 17.84 14.83 -0.28
C GLY A 200 17.98 15.04 1.23
N GLY A 201 16.93 15.56 1.91
CA GLY A 201 16.97 15.96 3.31
C GLY A 201 17.55 17.35 3.56
N ILE A 202 17.46 17.83 4.79
CA ILE A 202 18.08 19.11 5.21
C ILE A 202 19.59 18.96 5.40
N THR A 203 20.35 20.02 5.17
CA THR A 203 21.83 19.96 5.22
C THR A 203 22.39 19.96 6.64
N ASP A 204 21.64 20.46 7.62
CA ASP A 204 22.07 20.54 9.03
C ASP A 204 20.87 20.31 9.96
N ASP A 205 20.93 19.25 10.73
CA ASP A 205 19.87 18.82 11.64
C ASP A 205 19.64 19.79 12.81
N ARG A 206 20.60 20.66 13.10
CA ARG A 206 20.49 21.69 14.15
C ARG A 206 19.39 22.71 13.88
N TYR A 207 19.00 22.92 12.61
CA TYR A 207 17.82 23.73 12.29
C TYR A 207 16.53 23.21 12.97
N ILE A 208 16.51 21.93 13.32
CA ILE A 208 15.37 21.30 14.00
C ILE A 208 15.67 21.03 15.49
N THR A 209 16.89 20.55 15.81
CA THR A 209 17.26 20.15 17.19
C THR A 209 17.70 21.32 18.06
N ASP A 210 18.42 22.28 17.49
CA ASP A 210 18.88 23.49 18.17
C ASP A 210 18.93 24.70 17.21
N PRO A 211 17.76 25.23 16.80
CA PRO A 211 17.70 26.31 15.83
C PRO A 211 18.39 27.61 16.31
N ALA A 212 18.49 27.83 17.62
CA ALA A 212 19.15 29.03 18.16
C ALA A 212 20.65 29.08 17.81
N GLU A 213 21.32 27.91 17.79
CA GLU A 213 22.74 27.82 17.45
C GLU A 213 23.03 28.26 16.00
N VAL A 214 22.17 27.86 15.05
CA VAL A 214 22.38 28.13 13.61
C VAL A 214 21.70 29.38 13.10
N GLN A 215 20.82 30.02 13.92
CA GLN A 215 20.07 31.24 13.53
C GLN A 215 20.36 32.47 14.40
N GLY A 216 21.57 32.55 14.99
CA GLY A 216 21.98 33.70 15.77
C GLY A 216 21.12 33.97 17.01
N GLY A 217 20.68 32.93 17.71
CA GLY A 217 19.85 32.96 18.90
C GLY A 217 18.34 32.90 18.66
N SER A 218 17.87 32.92 17.42
CA SER A 218 16.45 32.81 17.10
C SER A 218 15.99 31.35 17.15
N THR A 219 14.92 31.08 17.90
CA THR A 219 14.27 29.77 17.95
C THR A 219 13.13 29.61 16.92
N LYS A 220 12.78 30.71 16.22
CA LYS A 220 11.73 30.69 15.19
C LYS A 220 12.31 30.28 13.84
N VAL A 221 11.87 29.16 13.34
CA VAL A 221 12.35 28.59 12.08
C VAL A 221 11.37 28.89 10.94
N ASP A 222 11.88 29.46 9.85
CA ASP A 222 11.20 29.43 8.57
C ASP A 222 11.67 28.21 7.78
N TYR A 223 10.82 27.21 7.67
CA TYR A 223 11.17 25.91 7.06
C TYR A 223 11.56 26.01 5.59
N LYS A 224 11.07 27.04 4.86
CA LYS A 224 11.41 27.25 3.45
C LYS A 224 12.81 27.82 3.24
N THR A 225 13.40 28.41 4.28
CA THR A 225 14.77 28.94 4.22
C THR A 225 15.82 27.95 4.69
N ILE A 226 15.41 26.81 5.26
CA ILE A 226 16.36 25.76 5.64
C ILE A 226 17.01 25.17 4.38
N PRO A 227 18.36 25.16 4.30
CA PRO A 227 19.06 24.57 3.17
C PRO A 227 18.79 23.07 3.05
N VAL A 228 18.65 22.60 1.82
CA VAL A 228 18.45 21.18 1.47
C VAL A 228 19.58 20.70 0.56
N ASN A 229 19.81 19.40 0.54
CA ASN A 229 20.89 18.82 -0.23
C ASN A 229 20.65 18.89 -1.75
N LEU A 230 19.39 18.76 -2.19
CA LEU A 230 18.99 18.78 -3.59
C LEU A 230 17.87 19.79 -3.81
N SER A 231 18.06 20.74 -4.70
CA SER A 231 17.06 21.76 -5.04
C SER A 231 16.45 21.62 -6.44
N ALA A 232 17.08 20.78 -7.29
CA ALA A 232 16.72 20.63 -8.70
C ALA A 232 16.42 19.17 -9.09
N ALA A 233 16.31 18.27 -8.10
CA ALA A 233 16.08 16.84 -8.34
C ALA A 233 14.58 16.48 -8.22
N HIS A 234 14.17 15.45 -8.97
CA HIS A 234 12.88 14.79 -8.79
C HIS A 234 12.92 13.32 -9.25
N SER A 235 12.11 12.52 -8.60
CA SER A 235 11.80 11.15 -8.98
C SER A 235 10.40 11.07 -9.58
N GLN A 236 10.21 10.20 -10.55
CA GLN A 236 8.90 9.95 -11.14
C GLN A 236 8.69 8.48 -11.41
N ILE A 237 7.54 7.96 -10.98
CA ILE A 237 7.06 6.61 -11.35
C ILE A 237 5.73 6.76 -12.08
N TRP A 238 5.63 6.12 -13.24
CA TRP A 238 4.37 6.07 -14.00
C TRP A 238 4.21 4.74 -14.71
N GLY A 239 2.99 4.34 -14.88
CA GLY A 239 2.67 3.08 -15.52
C GLY A 239 1.19 2.79 -15.56
N HIS A 240 0.88 1.58 -15.96
CA HIS A 240 -0.49 1.07 -15.94
C HIS A 240 -0.51 -0.42 -15.66
N GLU A 241 -1.63 -0.86 -15.11
CA GLU A 241 -1.92 -2.25 -14.85
C GLU A 241 -3.28 -2.60 -15.45
N PHE A 242 -3.31 -3.67 -16.23
CA PHE A 242 -4.52 -4.29 -16.72
C PHE A 242 -4.63 -5.69 -16.11
N TYR A 243 -5.81 -6.01 -15.60
CA TYR A 243 -6.10 -7.32 -15.02
C TYR A 243 -7.46 -7.80 -15.51
N MET A 244 -7.53 -9.08 -15.84
CA MET A 244 -8.76 -9.73 -16.23
C MET A 244 -8.75 -11.18 -15.72
N ASN A 245 -9.81 -11.57 -15.03
CA ASN A 245 -10.01 -12.94 -14.56
C ASN A 245 -11.32 -13.46 -15.12
N HIS A 246 -11.24 -14.55 -15.85
CA HIS A 246 -12.37 -15.31 -16.40
C HIS A 246 -12.56 -16.59 -15.63
N ARG A 247 -13.80 -16.91 -15.34
CA ARG A 247 -14.18 -18.18 -14.71
C ARG A 247 -15.39 -18.75 -15.41
N TYR A 248 -15.22 -19.89 -16.05
CA TYR A 248 -16.32 -20.64 -16.65
C TYR A 248 -16.65 -21.86 -15.80
N LYS A 249 -17.90 -21.91 -15.29
CA LYS A 249 -18.38 -22.92 -14.37
C LYS A 249 -19.18 -23.98 -15.13
N VAL A 250 -18.87 -25.25 -14.89
CA VAL A 250 -19.58 -26.40 -15.42
C VAL A 250 -20.29 -27.10 -14.25
N GLY A 251 -21.56 -27.41 -14.45
CA GLY A 251 -22.41 -28.02 -13.42
C GLY A 251 -23.79 -28.33 -13.97
N TYR A 252 -24.75 -28.48 -13.09
CA TYR A 252 -26.12 -28.86 -13.42
C TYR A 252 -27.13 -27.94 -12.73
N TYR A 253 -28.39 -27.92 -13.25
CA TYR A 253 -29.49 -27.24 -12.60
C TYR A 253 -30.21 -28.15 -11.65
N HIS A 254 -30.29 -27.76 -10.40
CA HIS A 254 -31.20 -28.39 -9.42
C HIS A 254 -32.54 -27.68 -9.50
N THR A 255 -33.60 -28.43 -9.67
CA THR A 255 -34.97 -27.93 -9.81
C THR A 255 -35.80 -28.40 -8.63
N GLU A 256 -36.28 -27.49 -7.83
CA GLU A 256 -37.24 -27.79 -6.77
C GLU A 256 -38.65 -27.67 -7.33
N ARG A 257 -39.52 -28.65 -7.06
CA ARG A 257 -40.89 -28.72 -7.50
C ARG A 257 -41.81 -28.76 -6.28
N ASP A 258 -43.00 -28.20 -6.42
CA ASP A 258 -44.05 -28.32 -5.40
C ASP A 258 -44.84 -29.66 -5.54
N SER A 259 -45.83 -29.86 -4.67
CA SER A 259 -46.72 -31.02 -4.68
C SER A 259 -47.56 -31.15 -5.96
N THR A 260 -47.63 -30.08 -6.78
CA THR A 260 -48.34 -30.03 -8.07
C THR A 260 -47.41 -30.16 -9.28
N ASP A 261 -46.15 -30.55 -9.06
CA ASP A 261 -45.08 -30.70 -10.07
C ASP A 261 -44.68 -29.36 -10.75
N SER A 262 -45.11 -28.22 -10.18
CA SER A 262 -44.70 -26.89 -10.65
C SER A 262 -43.30 -26.51 -10.16
N ILE A 263 -42.49 -25.91 -11.01
CA ILE A 263 -41.14 -25.47 -10.65
C ILE A 263 -41.18 -24.28 -9.71
N ILE A 264 -40.77 -24.48 -8.44
CA ILE A 264 -40.66 -23.45 -7.41
C ILE A 264 -39.35 -22.68 -7.57
N SER A 265 -38.23 -23.41 -7.74
CA SER A 265 -36.91 -22.81 -7.93
C SER A 265 -36.05 -23.61 -8.90
N LYS A 266 -35.14 -22.91 -9.59
CA LYS A 266 -34.13 -23.50 -10.46
C LYS A 266 -32.79 -22.88 -10.16
N THR A 267 -31.94 -23.60 -9.46
CA THR A 267 -30.63 -23.14 -9.00
C THR A 267 -29.52 -23.85 -9.74
N TYR A 268 -28.56 -23.12 -10.28
CA TYR A 268 -27.36 -23.70 -10.90
C TYR A 268 -26.37 -24.13 -9.84
N ILE A 269 -25.97 -25.40 -9.85
CA ILE A 269 -24.97 -25.99 -8.97
C ILE A 269 -23.69 -26.21 -9.76
N PRO A 270 -22.67 -25.38 -9.62
CA PRO A 270 -21.41 -25.55 -10.31
C PRO A 270 -20.57 -26.64 -9.62
N VAL A 271 -19.95 -27.51 -10.40
CA VAL A 271 -19.08 -28.61 -9.95
C VAL A 271 -17.62 -28.29 -10.19
N THR A 272 -17.31 -27.83 -11.40
CA THR A 272 -15.94 -27.52 -11.84
C THR A 272 -15.91 -26.13 -12.47
N SER A 273 -14.80 -25.44 -12.38
CA SER A 273 -14.57 -24.21 -13.13
C SER A 273 -13.23 -24.22 -13.85
N PHE A 274 -13.23 -23.69 -15.05
CA PHE A 274 -12.04 -23.33 -15.80
C PHE A 274 -11.76 -21.86 -15.56
N ILE A 275 -10.52 -21.53 -15.29
CA ILE A 275 -10.09 -20.19 -14.88
C ILE A 275 -8.99 -19.75 -15.83
N TRP A 276 -9.08 -18.51 -16.28
CA TRP A 276 -8.00 -17.84 -16.98
C TRP A 276 -7.83 -16.44 -16.40
N THR A 277 -6.62 -16.14 -15.93
CA THR A 277 -6.26 -14.83 -15.40
C THR A 277 -5.16 -14.23 -16.25
N MET A 278 -5.38 -13.04 -16.76
CA MET A 278 -4.40 -12.26 -17.49
C MET A 278 -4.07 -11.00 -16.72
N ARG A 279 -2.78 -10.71 -16.54
CA ARG A 279 -2.28 -9.48 -15.92
C ARG A 279 -1.18 -8.89 -16.77
N TYR A 280 -1.32 -7.63 -17.12
CA TYR A 280 -0.30 -6.87 -17.82
C TYR A 280 0.04 -5.64 -17.01
N LYS A 281 1.30 -5.46 -16.66
CA LYS A 281 1.80 -4.33 -15.85
C LYS A 281 2.98 -3.68 -16.54
N THR A 282 2.97 -2.35 -16.61
CA THR A 282 4.13 -1.56 -17.03
C THR A 282 4.49 -0.56 -15.96
N ASN A 283 5.77 -0.40 -15.72
CA ASN A 283 6.34 0.58 -14.81
C ASN A 283 7.51 1.29 -15.48
N LYS A 284 7.62 2.58 -15.22
CA LYS A 284 8.77 3.37 -15.59
C LYS A 284 9.18 4.22 -14.39
N HIS A 285 10.47 4.24 -14.12
CA HIS A 285 11.10 5.11 -13.15
C HIS A 285 12.00 6.09 -13.87
N MET A 286 12.05 7.32 -13.38
CA MET A 286 12.99 8.35 -13.80
C MET A 286 13.50 9.09 -12.57
N PHE A 287 14.80 9.24 -12.47
CA PHE A 287 15.44 10.20 -11.59
C PHE A 287 16.14 11.26 -12.41
N LEU A 288 15.75 12.51 -12.22
CA LEU A 288 16.34 13.67 -12.89
C LEU A 288 16.91 14.64 -11.86
N ASN A 289 18.18 15.01 -12.03
CA ASN A 289 18.79 16.14 -11.33
C ASN A 289 19.52 17.03 -12.33
N THR A 290 19.05 18.27 -12.46
CA THR A 290 19.63 19.23 -13.43
C THR A 290 20.77 20.07 -12.86
N SER A 291 21.07 19.96 -11.56
CA SER A 291 22.16 20.67 -10.90
C SER A 291 23.39 19.78 -10.81
N ALA A 292 24.32 19.92 -11.73
CA ALA A 292 25.59 19.16 -11.74
C ALA A 292 26.38 19.30 -10.42
N ARG A 293 26.34 20.48 -9.80
CA ARG A 293 27.03 20.74 -8.53
C ARG A 293 26.42 19.93 -7.38
N GLU A 294 25.09 20.00 -7.21
CA GLU A 294 24.41 19.27 -6.15
C GLU A 294 24.53 17.76 -6.36
N ASP A 295 24.40 17.32 -7.60
CA ASP A 295 24.52 15.92 -8.01
C ASP A 295 25.86 15.32 -7.57
N THR A 296 26.96 15.96 -7.94
CA THR A 296 28.31 15.50 -7.60
C THR A 296 28.71 15.72 -6.14
N THR A 297 27.97 16.55 -5.39
CA THR A 297 28.23 16.78 -3.96
C THR A 297 27.45 15.79 -3.10
N PHE A 298 26.21 15.47 -3.47
CA PHE A 298 25.34 14.60 -2.72
C PHE A 298 25.61 13.13 -2.96
N PHE A 299 25.88 12.74 -4.22
CA PHE A 299 26.21 11.35 -4.58
C PHE A 299 27.72 11.13 -4.65
N SER A 300 28.17 10.00 -4.12
CA SER A 300 29.58 9.64 -4.09
C SER A 300 30.15 9.33 -5.49
N ASN A 301 29.29 8.85 -6.38
CA ASN A 301 29.68 8.37 -7.70
C ASN A 301 28.91 9.10 -8.81
N SER A 302 29.55 9.32 -9.94
CA SER A 302 28.96 9.81 -11.18
C SER A 302 29.57 9.01 -12.34
N TYR A 303 28.93 7.89 -12.67
CA TYR A 303 29.46 6.91 -13.63
C TYR A 303 29.14 7.28 -15.08
N LEU A 304 27.96 7.78 -15.37
CA LEU A 304 27.51 8.02 -16.75
C LEU A 304 27.63 9.50 -17.16
N SER A 305 27.34 10.43 -16.25
CA SER A 305 27.37 11.88 -16.52
C SER A 305 27.81 12.66 -15.27
N VAL A 306 28.58 13.73 -15.47
CA VAL A 306 28.94 14.71 -14.43
C VAL A 306 28.18 16.02 -14.58
N ASN A 307 27.33 16.16 -15.59
CA ASN A 307 26.56 17.37 -15.91
C ASN A 307 25.11 17.32 -15.38
N GLY A 308 24.88 16.47 -14.38
CA GLY A 308 23.58 16.11 -13.86
C GLY A 308 23.16 14.71 -14.26
N THR A 309 22.01 14.27 -13.76
CA THR A 309 21.52 12.90 -13.93
C THR A 309 20.17 12.89 -14.65
N ASP A 310 19.99 11.97 -15.60
CA ASP A 310 18.72 11.62 -16.26
C ASP A 310 18.64 10.10 -16.42
N ASP A 311 18.40 9.41 -15.30
CA ASP A 311 18.31 7.95 -15.27
C ASP A 311 16.89 7.48 -15.53
N LYS A 312 16.74 6.48 -16.39
CA LYS A 312 15.44 5.89 -16.75
C LYS A 312 15.49 4.37 -16.73
N THR A 313 14.62 3.78 -15.96
CA THR A 313 14.43 2.33 -15.91
C THR A 313 12.99 1.99 -16.28
N LYS A 314 12.80 0.98 -17.13
CA LYS A 314 11.50 0.52 -17.59
C LYS A 314 11.34 -0.96 -17.30
N PHE A 315 10.12 -1.32 -16.95
CA PHE A 315 9.72 -2.69 -16.69
C PHE A 315 8.35 -2.95 -17.29
N TRP A 316 8.13 -4.12 -17.86
CA TRP A 316 6.80 -4.62 -18.11
C TRP A 316 6.74 -6.13 -17.88
N LYS A 317 5.56 -6.57 -17.48
CA LYS A 317 5.25 -7.96 -17.20
C LYS A 317 3.90 -8.33 -17.80
N LEU A 318 3.85 -9.44 -18.53
CA LEU A 318 2.63 -10.11 -18.95
C LEU A 318 2.57 -11.46 -18.26
N SER A 319 1.53 -11.67 -17.48
CA SER A 319 1.28 -12.91 -16.74
C SER A 319 -0.02 -13.55 -17.22
N ASN A 320 0.00 -14.84 -17.52
CA ASN A 320 -1.16 -15.66 -17.83
C ASN A 320 -1.20 -16.83 -16.87
N THR A 321 -2.31 -16.98 -16.17
CA THR A 321 -2.57 -18.14 -15.29
C THR A 321 -3.77 -18.89 -15.81
N GLU A 322 -3.59 -20.17 -16.07
CA GLU A 322 -4.65 -21.09 -16.46
C GLU A 322 -4.90 -22.09 -15.34
N GLY A 323 -6.14 -22.41 -15.07
CA GLY A 323 -6.44 -23.32 -13.97
C GLY A 323 -7.77 -24.05 -14.11
N ILE A 324 -7.81 -25.20 -13.49
CA ILE A 324 -9.02 -25.98 -13.28
C ILE A 324 -9.28 -26.14 -11.79
N GLN A 325 -10.51 -25.93 -11.38
CA GLN A 325 -10.92 -26.02 -9.98
C GLN A 325 -12.16 -26.88 -9.82
N MET A 326 -12.08 -27.89 -8.97
CA MET A 326 -13.24 -28.54 -8.38
C MET A 326 -13.80 -27.62 -7.29
N LEU A 327 -15.07 -27.30 -7.37
CA LEU A 327 -15.70 -26.35 -6.45
C LEU A 327 -16.24 -27.05 -5.20
N GLU A 328 -16.28 -26.31 -4.10
CA GLU A 328 -16.82 -26.78 -2.82
C GLU A 328 -18.36 -26.77 -2.84
N GLY A 329 -18.99 -27.80 -2.28
CA GLY A 329 -20.40 -27.78 -1.90
C GLY A 329 -21.39 -28.17 -3.00
N PHE A 330 -20.94 -28.79 -4.10
CA PHE A 330 -21.83 -29.34 -5.10
C PHE A 330 -22.42 -30.69 -4.70
N HIS A 331 -21.82 -31.35 -3.71
CA HIS A 331 -22.28 -32.59 -3.10
C HIS A 331 -21.95 -32.62 -1.61
N GLU A 332 -22.63 -33.43 -0.81
CA GLU A 332 -22.41 -33.52 0.64
C GLU A 332 -20.98 -33.94 1.04
N TYR A 333 -20.28 -34.71 0.17
CA TYR A 333 -18.88 -35.09 0.33
C TYR A 333 -17.88 -34.09 -0.23
N ALA A 334 -18.30 -33.14 -1.07
CA ALA A 334 -17.45 -32.09 -1.63
C ALA A 334 -17.28 -30.93 -0.64
N LYS A 335 -16.62 -31.20 0.48
CA LYS A 335 -16.45 -30.27 1.61
C LYS A 335 -15.29 -29.29 1.43
N PHE A 336 -14.58 -29.36 0.32
CA PHE A 336 -13.44 -28.49 -0.02
C PHE A 336 -13.38 -28.26 -1.53
N GLY A 337 -12.71 -27.22 -1.94
CA GLY A 337 -12.34 -26.93 -3.32
C GLY A 337 -10.87 -27.28 -3.55
N LEU A 338 -10.57 -27.87 -4.70
CA LEU A 338 -9.21 -28.22 -5.12
C LEU A 338 -8.97 -27.62 -6.51
N ALA A 339 -7.87 -26.89 -6.67
CA ALA A 339 -7.46 -26.35 -7.96
C ALA A 339 -6.04 -26.80 -8.32
N ALA A 340 -5.81 -26.98 -9.61
CA ALA A 340 -4.48 -27.06 -10.21
C ALA A 340 -4.38 -25.93 -11.24
N PHE A 341 -3.21 -25.33 -11.35
CA PHE A 341 -2.97 -24.20 -12.25
C PHE A 341 -1.51 -24.13 -12.68
N ASP A 342 -1.30 -23.46 -13.78
CA ASP A 342 0.01 -23.02 -14.22
C ASP A 342 -0.02 -21.51 -14.46
N THR A 343 1.16 -20.88 -14.36
CA THR A 343 1.34 -19.46 -14.61
C THR A 343 2.56 -19.28 -15.48
N TYR A 344 2.40 -18.63 -16.61
CA TYR A 344 3.48 -18.23 -17.50
C TYR A 344 3.61 -16.72 -17.52
N GLU A 345 4.84 -16.20 -17.30
CA GLU A 345 5.13 -14.78 -17.32
C GLU A 345 6.27 -14.44 -18.27
N ILE A 346 6.12 -13.31 -18.94
CA ILE A 346 7.17 -12.65 -19.69
C ILE A 346 7.49 -11.34 -18.95
N ARG A 347 8.73 -11.19 -18.53
CA ARG A 347 9.24 -10.00 -17.83
C ARG A 347 10.30 -9.34 -18.68
N LYS A 348 10.21 -8.03 -18.88
CA LYS A 348 11.23 -7.28 -19.60
C LYS A 348 11.68 -6.06 -18.83
N TYR A 349 13.00 -5.95 -18.70
CA TYR A 349 13.68 -4.84 -18.05
C TYR A 349 14.45 -4.05 -19.10
N THR A 350 14.48 -2.72 -18.98
CA THR A 350 15.29 -1.83 -19.79
C THR A 350 15.90 -0.78 -18.87
N GLN A 351 17.22 -0.65 -18.89
CA GLN A 351 17.98 0.23 -18.00
C GLN A 351 18.76 1.26 -18.80
N ALA A 352 19.44 2.17 -18.11
CA ALA A 352 20.40 3.07 -18.73
C ALA A 352 21.44 2.26 -19.52
N ALA A 353 21.76 2.71 -20.72
CA ALA A 353 22.88 2.15 -21.47
C ALA A 353 24.18 2.84 -21.05
N ASP A 354 25.29 2.15 -21.18
CA ASP A 354 26.61 2.77 -21.16
C ASP A 354 26.79 3.60 -22.44
N THR A 355 26.06 4.69 -22.56
CA THR A 355 26.31 5.72 -23.56
C THR A 355 27.33 6.65 -22.94
N LEU A 356 28.61 6.35 -23.17
CA LEU A 356 29.70 7.23 -22.84
C LEU A 356 29.48 8.58 -23.55
N ASP A 357 29.04 9.59 -22.81
CA ASP A 357 29.15 10.95 -23.29
C ASP A 357 30.63 11.29 -23.42
N ALA A 358 31.11 11.44 -24.67
CA ALA A 358 32.52 11.70 -24.96
C ALA A 358 33.06 12.95 -24.22
N GLN A 359 32.20 13.91 -23.85
CA GLN A 359 32.56 15.07 -23.06
C GLN A 359 32.81 14.76 -21.59
N SER A 360 32.12 13.78 -21.00
CA SER A 360 32.32 13.40 -19.60
C SER A 360 33.65 12.68 -19.37
N VAL A 361 34.19 11.97 -20.38
CA VAL A 361 35.47 11.29 -20.31
C VAL A 361 36.66 12.28 -20.28
N THR A 362 36.52 13.44 -20.91
CA THR A 362 37.60 14.45 -20.97
C THR A 362 37.66 15.36 -19.72
N SER A 363 36.65 15.41 -18.89
CA SER A 363 36.59 16.32 -17.73
C SER A 363 37.37 15.81 -16.49
N GLY A 364 37.80 14.54 -16.45
CA GLY A 364 38.56 13.94 -15.34
C GLY A 364 37.81 13.83 -13.99
N LYS A 365 36.53 14.17 -13.94
CA LYS A 365 35.68 14.19 -12.72
C LYS A 365 34.74 12.99 -12.61
N ARG A 366 34.64 12.17 -13.65
CA ARG A 366 33.80 10.98 -13.69
C ARG A 366 34.39 9.88 -12.83
N THR A 367 33.54 9.18 -12.06
CA THR A 367 33.95 7.96 -11.37
C THR A 367 34.29 6.88 -12.40
N PRO A 368 35.42 6.17 -12.27
CA PRO A 368 35.72 5.05 -13.15
C PRO A 368 34.62 4.00 -13.14
N LEU A 369 34.23 3.54 -14.33
CA LEU A 369 33.23 2.48 -14.45
C LEU A 369 33.76 1.18 -13.86
N PRO A 370 33.01 0.49 -13.00
CA PRO A 370 33.33 -0.86 -12.61
C PRO A 370 33.20 -1.79 -13.82
N GLU A 371 33.91 -2.91 -13.81
CA GLU A 371 33.70 -3.97 -14.81
C GLU A 371 32.34 -4.62 -14.59
N TYR A 372 31.48 -4.63 -15.59
CA TYR A 372 30.17 -5.28 -15.55
C TYR A 372 29.71 -5.74 -16.95
N SER A 373 28.83 -6.71 -16.99
CA SER A 373 28.24 -7.27 -18.23
C SER A 373 26.72 -7.25 -18.23
N ILE A 374 26.13 -6.12 -17.78
CA ILE A 374 24.68 -5.96 -17.67
C ILE A 374 24.12 -5.48 -19.01
N PRO A 375 23.19 -6.23 -19.64
CA PRO A 375 22.61 -5.80 -20.90
C PRO A 375 21.65 -4.62 -20.70
N HIS A 376 21.60 -3.72 -21.70
CA HIS A 376 20.62 -2.61 -21.72
C HIS A 376 19.17 -3.11 -21.62
N SER A 377 18.87 -4.25 -22.21
CA SER A 377 17.53 -4.86 -22.17
C SER A 377 17.65 -6.34 -21.86
N TYR A 378 16.91 -6.79 -20.86
CA TYR A 378 16.85 -8.19 -20.45
C TYR A 378 15.41 -8.68 -20.46
N THR A 379 15.18 -9.85 -21.06
CA THR A 379 13.87 -10.51 -21.07
C THR A 379 13.98 -11.85 -20.37
N ASP A 380 13.07 -12.09 -19.43
CA ASP A 380 12.96 -13.34 -18.69
C ASP A 380 11.60 -13.99 -18.95
N ASN A 381 11.63 -15.26 -19.30
CA ASN A 381 10.45 -16.08 -19.49
C ASN A 381 10.40 -17.10 -18.36
N VAL A 382 9.41 -16.97 -17.50
CA VAL A 382 9.30 -17.77 -16.29
C VAL A 382 7.96 -18.50 -16.24
N ALA A 383 7.96 -19.66 -15.60
CA ALA A 383 6.74 -20.42 -15.40
C ALA A 383 6.71 -21.13 -14.05
N TRP A 384 5.51 -21.19 -13.50
CA TRP A 384 5.19 -21.95 -12.29
C TRP A 384 4.06 -22.93 -12.56
N VAL A 385 4.06 -23.99 -11.77
CA VAL A 385 2.92 -24.90 -11.62
C VAL A 385 2.48 -24.89 -10.17
N GLY A 386 1.20 -24.99 -9.93
CA GLY A 386 0.70 -24.89 -8.55
C GLY A 386 -0.62 -25.57 -8.31
N GLY A 387 -0.95 -25.66 -7.04
CA GLY A 387 -2.22 -26.19 -6.55
C GLY A 387 -2.77 -25.33 -5.42
N GLN A 388 -4.09 -25.33 -5.28
CA GLN A 388 -4.78 -24.63 -4.20
C GLN A 388 -5.85 -25.51 -3.59
N LEU A 389 -5.87 -25.55 -2.26
CA LEU A 389 -6.88 -26.23 -1.46
C LEU A 389 -7.65 -25.19 -0.66
N THR A 390 -8.98 -25.14 -0.84
CA THR A 390 -9.82 -24.13 -0.21
C THR A 390 -11.03 -24.74 0.47
N LYS A 391 -11.43 -24.13 1.60
CA LYS A 391 -12.72 -24.33 2.23
C LYS A 391 -13.24 -23.00 2.72
N GLN A 392 -14.15 -22.39 2.00
CA GLN A 392 -14.73 -21.11 2.32
C GLN A 392 -16.11 -21.23 3.00
N ARG A 393 -16.82 -22.33 2.78
CA ARG A 393 -18.14 -22.59 3.35
C ARG A 393 -18.01 -23.34 4.68
N GLY A 394 -18.87 -23.00 5.61
CA GLY A 394 -18.92 -23.64 6.92
C GLY A 394 -18.80 -22.65 8.05
N SER A 395 -19.36 -23.04 9.20
CA SER A 395 -19.40 -22.17 10.40
C SER A 395 -18.24 -22.43 11.37
N ILE A 396 -17.58 -23.59 11.27
CA ILE A 396 -16.59 -24.01 12.26
C ILE A 396 -15.17 -23.86 11.73
N LEU A 397 -14.90 -24.42 10.54
CA LEU A 397 -13.54 -24.49 10.00
C LEU A 397 -13.51 -23.97 8.56
N THR A 398 -12.65 -23.00 8.29
CA THR A 398 -12.31 -22.51 6.96
C THR A 398 -10.80 -22.52 6.76
N TYR A 399 -10.33 -22.78 5.55
CA TYR A 399 -8.90 -22.76 5.25
C TYR A 399 -8.64 -22.43 3.79
N ASN A 400 -7.45 -21.92 3.53
CA ASN A 400 -6.89 -21.71 2.21
C ASN A 400 -5.41 -22.09 2.26
N ALA A 401 -4.97 -22.93 1.32
CA ALA A 401 -3.57 -23.29 1.16
C ALA A 401 -3.23 -23.27 -0.33
N THR A 402 -2.15 -22.59 -0.69
CA THR A 402 -1.64 -22.50 -2.06
C THR A 402 -0.18 -22.92 -2.06
N ALA A 403 0.20 -23.74 -3.03
CA ALA A 403 1.58 -24.14 -3.25
C ALA A 403 1.93 -23.93 -4.73
N GLN A 404 3.10 -23.33 -4.99
CA GLN A 404 3.62 -23.08 -6.33
C GLN A 404 5.09 -23.49 -6.39
N PHE A 405 5.48 -24.02 -7.55
CA PHE A 405 6.84 -24.43 -7.85
C PHE A 405 7.28 -23.84 -9.20
N GLY A 406 8.41 -23.15 -9.20
CA GLY A 406 9.01 -22.57 -10.40
C GLY A 406 9.67 -23.64 -11.27
N VAL A 407 9.27 -23.72 -12.55
CA VAL A 407 9.72 -24.77 -13.47
C VAL A 407 10.55 -24.24 -14.64
N LEU A 408 10.51 -22.92 -14.91
CA LEU A 408 11.20 -22.33 -16.08
C LEU A 408 11.79 -20.97 -15.74
N GLY A 409 12.89 -20.63 -16.39
CA GLY A 409 13.55 -19.31 -16.32
C GLY A 409 14.29 -19.09 -15.01
N SER A 410 14.41 -17.82 -14.58
CA SER A 410 15.12 -17.46 -13.34
C SER A 410 14.47 -18.07 -12.10
N VAL A 411 13.17 -18.33 -12.13
CA VAL A 411 12.42 -18.88 -11.00
C VAL A 411 12.50 -20.42 -10.90
N ALA A 412 13.23 -21.09 -11.77
CA ALA A 412 13.34 -22.55 -11.70
C ALA A 412 13.88 -23.00 -10.33
N GLY A 413 13.11 -23.88 -9.65
CA GLY A 413 13.40 -24.31 -8.29
C GLY A 413 12.94 -23.34 -7.19
N ASP A 414 12.16 -22.30 -7.52
CA ASP A 414 11.45 -21.51 -6.52
C ASP A 414 10.29 -22.33 -5.91
N ILE A 415 10.04 -22.06 -4.63
CA ILE A 415 8.95 -22.68 -3.88
C ILE A 415 8.21 -21.57 -3.13
N ASP A 416 6.91 -21.48 -3.32
CA ASP A 416 6.03 -20.64 -2.51
C ASP A 416 4.86 -21.49 -2.00
N ILE A 417 4.82 -21.70 -0.69
CA ILE A 417 3.74 -22.40 0.00
C ILE A 417 3.19 -21.46 1.05
N SER A 418 1.92 -21.13 0.97
CA SER A 418 1.27 -20.25 1.93
C SER A 418 -0.13 -20.76 2.28
N GLY A 419 -0.59 -20.44 3.49
CA GLY A 419 -1.94 -20.81 3.88
C GLY A 419 -2.36 -20.26 5.22
N ASP A 420 -3.66 -20.36 5.43
CA ASP A 420 -4.30 -20.03 6.70
C ASP A 420 -5.42 -21.04 7.03
N VAL A 421 -5.65 -21.21 8.31
CA VAL A 421 -6.72 -22.03 8.88
C VAL A 421 -7.42 -21.25 9.95
N SER A 422 -8.71 -21.04 9.80
CA SER A 422 -9.55 -20.34 10.77
C SER A 422 -10.60 -21.23 11.38
N THR A 423 -10.75 -21.17 12.71
CA THR A 423 -11.83 -21.87 13.43
C THR A 423 -12.63 -20.90 14.29
N LYS A 424 -13.91 -21.17 14.45
CA LYS A 424 -14.81 -20.44 15.35
C LYS A 424 -15.19 -21.30 16.54
N ILE A 425 -14.88 -20.84 17.72
CA ILE A 425 -15.24 -21.47 18.99
C ILE A 425 -16.42 -20.70 19.56
N ARG A 426 -17.54 -21.38 19.79
CA ARG A 426 -18.75 -20.77 20.35
C ARG A 426 -18.59 -20.63 21.86
N LEU A 427 -18.72 -19.40 22.38
CA LEU A 427 -18.67 -19.07 23.81
C LEU A 427 -20.01 -18.42 24.21
N ARG A 428 -20.95 -19.19 24.76
CA ARG A 428 -22.31 -18.75 25.11
C ARG A 428 -23.02 -18.06 23.94
N ASN A 429 -23.14 -16.73 23.98
CA ASN A 429 -23.84 -15.94 22.95
C ASN A 429 -22.93 -15.39 21.86
N ASP A 430 -21.60 -15.53 22.03
CA ASP A 430 -20.57 -14.99 21.14
C ASP A 430 -19.67 -16.08 20.57
N SER A 431 -18.78 -15.69 19.68
CA SER A 431 -17.79 -16.61 19.09
C SER A 431 -16.39 -16.01 19.12
N LEU A 432 -15.43 -16.80 19.54
CA LEU A 432 -14.00 -16.54 19.37
C LEU A 432 -13.56 -17.08 18.01
N ARG A 433 -12.78 -16.31 17.25
CA ARG A 433 -12.13 -16.80 16.04
C ARG A 433 -10.63 -16.94 16.28
N ILE A 434 -10.11 -18.12 15.97
CA ILE A 434 -8.66 -18.38 15.97
C ILE A 434 -8.25 -18.68 14.55
N THR A 435 -7.21 -17.99 14.06
CA THR A 435 -6.63 -18.20 12.74
C THR A 435 -5.14 -18.48 12.90
N GLY A 436 -4.70 -19.66 12.45
CA GLY A 436 -3.28 -19.93 12.24
C GLY A 436 -2.93 -19.60 10.79
N TYR A 437 -1.78 -18.99 10.57
CA TYR A 437 -1.29 -18.68 9.22
C TYR A 437 0.21 -18.92 9.11
N GLY A 438 0.66 -19.13 7.88
CA GLY A 438 2.09 -19.27 7.63
C GLY A 438 2.43 -19.36 6.16
N TYR A 439 3.71 -19.22 5.89
CA TYR A 439 4.27 -19.47 4.56
C TYR A 439 5.70 -20.01 4.65
N PHE A 440 6.05 -20.76 3.63
CA PHE A 440 7.41 -21.12 3.28
C PHE A 440 7.67 -20.63 1.87
N LYS A 441 8.69 -19.77 1.71
CA LYS A 441 9.10 -19.22 0.44
C LYS A 441 10.59 -19.44 0.27
N ASN A 442 10.99 -19.90 -0.92
CA ASN A 442 12.38 -19.98 -1.34
C ASN A 442 12.42 -19.43 -2.75
N GLU A 443 12.74 -18.16 -2.88
CA GLU A 443 12.51 -17.39 -4.11
C GLU A 443 13.82 -16.77 -4.60
N GLU A 444 13.97 -16.70 -5.92
CA GLU A 444 15.03 -15.96 -6.58
C GLU A 444 14.94 -14.48 -6.25
N VAL A 445 16.10 -13.82 -6.09
CA VAL A 445 16.17 -12.39 -5.86
C VAL A 445 15.79 -11.66 -7.15
N PRO A 446 14.90 -10.63 -7.10
CA PRO A 446 14.48 -9.88 -8.27
C PRO A 446 15.65 -9.36 -9.14
N TYR A 447 15.49 -9.39 -10.46
CA TYR A 447 16.55 -9.07 -11.42
C TYR A 447 17.23 -7.72 -11.16
N LEU A 448 16.45 -6.66 -10.87
CA LEU A 448 17.02 -5.31 -10.66
C LEU A 448 17.81 -5.19 -9.34
N LEU A 449 17.59 -6.05 -8.34
CA LEU A 449 18.43 -6.12 -7.15
C LEU A 449 19.74 -6.86 -7.41
N ARG A 450 19.81 -7.67 -8.46
CA ARG A 450 21.04 -8.34 -8.90
C ARG A 450 21.81 -7.53 -9.93
N ASN A 451 21.13 -6.88 -10.85
CA ASN A 451 21.74 -6.22 -12.01
C ASN A 451 21.11 -4.84 -12.24
N TYR A 452 21.87 -3.78 -12.00
CA TYR A 452 21.39 -2.42 -12.18
C TYR A 452 22.48 -1.47 -12.67
N VAL A 453 22.10 -0.56 -13.57
CA VAL A 453 22.97 0.49 -14.13
C VAL A 453 22.25 1.83 -14.08
N SER A 454 22.86 2.79 -13.41
CA SER A 454 22.44 4.20 -13.37
C SER A 454 23.65 5.12 -13.22
N ASN A 455 23.42 6.43 -13.18
CA ASN A 455 24.51 7.39 -13.02
C ASN A 455 25.23 7.27 -11.67
N HIS A 456 24.50 6.94 -10.61
CA HIS A 456 25.05 6.93 -9.24
C HIS A 456 25.27 5.52 -8.70
N HIS A 457 24.64 4.52 -9.28
CA HIS A 457 24.67 3.15 -8.81
C HIS A 457 24.85 2.17 -9.97
N ILE A 458 25.87 1.32 -9.85
CA ILE A 458 26.06 0.17 -10.72
C ILE A 458 26.35 -1.02 -9.82
N TRP A 459 25.54 -2.07 -9.94
CA TRP A 459 25.82 -3.33 -9.25
C TRP A 459 25.50 -4.54 -10.12
N GLN A 460 26.30 -5.58 -9.95
CA GLN A 460 26.09 -6.90 -10.52
C GLN A 460 26.40 -7.92 -9.44
N ASN A 461 25.37 -8.53 -8.87
CA ASN A 461 25.43 -9.41 -7.72
C ASN A 461 25.02 -10.83 -8.08
N ASP A 462 25.77 -11.80 -7.59
CA ASP A 462 25.42 -13.22 -7.65
C ASP A 462 24.82 -13.64 -6.29
N PHE A 463 23.55 -13.31 -6.07
CA PHE A 463 22.84 -13.63 -4.84
C PHE A 463 22.20 -15.02 -4.92
N GLY A 464 22.31 -15.77 -3.82
CA GLY A 464 21.53 -16.98 -3.63
C GLY A 464 20.05 -16.69 -3.35
N LYS A 465 19.21 -17.71 -3.49
CA LYS A 465 17.77 -17.59 -3.20
C LYS A 465 17.51 -17.18 -1.76
N THR A 466 16.57 -16.27 -1.57
CA THR A 466 16.09 -15.88 -0.25
C THR A 466 15.06 -16.88 0.26
N ARG A 467 15.32 -17.44 1.45
CA ARG A 467 14.38 -18.36 2.10
C ARG A 467 13.69 -17.67 3.26
N ARG A 468 12.37 -17.70 3.27
CA ARG A 468 11.53 -17.09 4.32
C ARG A 468 10.55 -18.11 4.86
N VAL A 469 10.47 -18.22 6.17
CA VAL A 469 9.50 -19.07 6.88
C VAL A 469 8.81 -18.24 7.93
N ARG A 470 7.51 -18.00 7.76
CA ARG A 470 6.67 -17.28 8.73
C ARG A 470 5.60 -18.21 9.28
N LEU A 471 5.43 -18.18 10.59
CA LEU A 471 4.32 -18.83 11.28
C LEU A 471 3.71 -17.84 12.26
N GLY A 472 2.39 -17.82 12.34
CA GLY A 472 1.70 -16.93 13.25
C GLY A 472 0.28 -17.35 13.55
N GLY A 473 -0.32 -16.64 14.49
CA GLY A 473 -1.70 -16.87 14.93
C GLY A 473 -2.41 -15.57 15.27
N ILE A 474 -3.68 -15.52 14.92
CA ILE A 474 -4.59 -14.42 15.19
C ILE A 474 -5.71 -14.94 16.08
N VAL A 475 -5.99 -14.21 17.15
CA VAL A 475 -7.14 -14.44 18.03
C VAL A 475 -8.04 -13.20 17.97
N ASP A 476 -9.22 -13.34 17.38
CA ASP A 476 -10.26 -12.32 17.36
C ASP A 476 -11.27 -12.59 18.46
N VAL A 477 -11.47 -11.62 19.35
CA VAL A 477 -12.38 -11.67 20.51
C VAL A 477 -13.45 -10.59 20.36
N PRO A 478 -14.54 -10.84 19.57
CA PRO A 478 -15.50 -9.80 19.18
C PRO A 478 -16.24 -9.17 20.36
N PHE A 479 -16.51 -9.93 21.41
CA PHE A 479 -17.30 -9.44 22.57
C PHE A 479 -16.56 -8.40 23.45
N VAL A 480 -15.25 -8.23 23.25
CA VAL A 480 -14.46 -7.16 23.87
C VAL A 480 -13.74 -6.30 22.82
N ASP A 481 -14.10 -6.46 21.54
CA ASP A 481 -13.45 -5.75 20.41
C ASP A 481 -11.92 -5.81 20.45
N ALA A 482 -11.37 -7.00 20.79
CA ALA A 482 -9.94 -7.24 20.87
C ALA A 482 -9.45 -8.20 19.79
N ARG A 483 -8.26 -7.93 19.26
CA ARG A 483 -7.54 -8.79 18.32
C ARG A 483 -6.07 -8.87 18.71
N VAL A 484 -5.57 -10.08 18.81
CA VAL A 484 -4.15 -10.36 19.06
C VAL A 484 -3.58 -11.08 17.86
N ASN A 485 -2.47 -10.60 17.32
CA ASN A 485 -1.72 -11.26 16.24
C ASN A 485 -0.29 -11.48 16.73
N VAL A 486 0.18 -12.72 16.77
CA VAL A 486 1.55 -13.08 17.18
C VAL A 486 2.17 -13.95 16.11
N GLY A 487 3.42 -13.68 15.76
CA GLY A 487 4.13 -14.49 14.79
C GLY A 487 5.64 -14.37 14.87
N VAL A 488 6.28 -15.32 14.23
CA VAL A 488 7.74 -15.43 14.05
C VAL A 488 8.05 -15.63 12.60
N GLU A 489 9.09 -14.96 12.11
CA GLU A 489 9.64 -15.20 10.79
C GLU A 489 11.14 -15.43 10.87
N ASN A 490 11.63 -16.42 10.14
CA ASN A 490 13.05 -16.68 9.91
C ASN A 490 13.38 -16.44 8.45
N ILE A 491 14.41 -15.62 8.21
CA ILE A 491 14.83 -15.21 6.87
C ILE A 491 16.31 -15.57 6.68
N GLN A 492 16.60 -16.39 5.68
CA GLN A 492 17.94 -16.70 5.25
C GLN A 492 18.24 -15.94 3.96
N ASN A 493 19.49 -15.48 3.82
CA ASN A 493 19.94 -14.74 2.63
C ASN A 493 19.07 -13.49 2.37
N LEU A 494 18.71 -12.74 3.42
CA LEU A 494 17.95 -11.50 3.28
C LEU A 494 18.74 -10.49 2.45
N VAL A 495 18.14 -9.98 1.38
CA VAL A 495 18.70 -8.86 0.63
C VAL A 495 18.19 -7.55 1.21
N TYR A 496 19.11 -6.64 1.48
CA TYR A 496 18.84 -5.30 2.01
C TYR A 496 19.81 -4.28 1.40
N PHE A 497 19.51 -3.00 1.49
CA PHE A 497 20.43 -1.96 1.02
C PHE A 497 21.40 -1.58 2.14
N GLY A 498 22.69 -1.77 1.86
CA GLY A 498 23.81 -1.44 2.75
C GLY A 498 23.99 0.07 2.96
N GLU A 499 24.96 0.45 3.76
CA GLU A 499 25.24 1.87 4.08
C GLU A 499 25.68 2.68 2.84
N ASP A 500 26.25 2.02 1.84
CA ASP A 500 26.62 2.62 0.55
C ASP A 500 25.46 2.77 -0.44
N GLY A 501 24.24 2.26 -0.07
CA GLY A 501 23.05 2.29 -0.92
C GLY A 501 22.99 1.19 -1.98
N ASN A 502 23.92 0.23 -1.98
CA ASN A 502 23.88 -0.93 -2.85
C ASN A 502 23.21 -2.13 -2.16
N PRO A 503 22.57 -3.04 -2.90
CA PRO A 503 22.01 -4.26 -2.32
C PRO A 503 23.12 -5.19 -1.83
N VAL A 504 22.89 -5.74 -0.64
CA VAL A 504 23.77 -6.70 0.03
C VAL A 504 22.93 -7.89 0.49
N GLN A 505 23.44 -9.08 0.38
CA GLN A 505 22.82 -10.29 0.91
C GLN A 505 23.41 -10.65 2.26
N ALA A 506 22.55 -10.85 3.27
CA ALA A 506 22.96 -11.26 4.60
C ALA A 506 23.53 -12.68 4.60
N GLY A 507 24.70 -12.88 5.23
CA GLY A 507 25.24 -14.21 5.45
C GLY A 507 24.58 -14.96 6.61
N ASP A 508 24.00 -14.24 7.56
CA ASP A 508 23.34 -14.77 8.76
C ASP A 508 21.82 -14.83 8.60
N ASN A 509 21.21 -15.73 9.38
CA ASN A 509 19.75 -15.77 9.51
C ASN A 509 19.24 -14.58 10.32
N VAL A 510 18.19 -13.94 9.80
CA VAL A 510 17.48 -12.88 10.52
C VAL A 510 16.15 -13.42 11.02
N GLN A 511 16.00 -13.50 12.34
CA GLN A 511 14.74 -13.89 12.97
C GLN A 511 13.97 -12.65 13.41
N VAL A 512 12.69 -12.59 13.10
CA VAL A 512 11.79 -11.50 13.51
C VAL A 512 10.65 -12.09 14.33
N PHE A 513 10.43 -11.54 15.51
CA PHE A 513 9.23 -11.76 16.32
C PHE A 513 8.36 -10.51 16.26
N SER A 514 7.05 -10.68 16.15
CA SER A 514 6.08 -9.58 16.22
C SER A 514 4.82 -10.01 16.95
N ALA A 515 4.34 -9.15 17.85
CA ALA A 515 3.07 -9.31 18.56
C ALA A 515 2.30 -7.99 18.52
N THR A 516 1.10 -8.00 17.95
CA THR A 516 0.23 -6.83 17.85
C THR A 516 -1.07 -7.07 18.60
N LEU A 517 -1.39 -6.18 19.52
CA LEU A 517 -2.68 -6.09 20.22
C LEU A 517 -3.47 -4.90 19.67
N SER A 518 -4.64 -5.17 19.13
CA SER A 518 -5.64 -4.14 18.78
C SER A 518 -6.84 -4.27 19.69
N HIS A 519 -7.29 -3.17 20.29
CA HIS A 519 -8.42 -3.15 21.21
C HIS A 519 -9.24 -1.87 21.04
N LYS A 520 -10.56 -2.01 21.08
CA LYS A 520 -11.50 -0.90 21.02
C LYS A 520 -12.37 -0.93 22.28
N PHE A 521 -12.10 -0.02 23.18
CA PHE A 521 -12.91 0.18 24.39
C PHE A 521 -13.97 1.25 24.16
N SER A 522 -15.19 1.00 24.64
CA SER A 522 -16.30 1.97 24.57
C SER A 522 -17.09 1.96 25.88
N ALA A 523 -17.25 3.14 26.47
CA ALA A 523 -18.03 3.34 27.70
C ALA A 523 -18.89 4.62 27.56
N GLY A 524 -20.18 4.45 27.26
CA GLY A 524 -21.06 5.55 26.95
C GLY A 524 -20.58 6.38 25.74
N PRO A 525 -20.35 7.69 25.88
CA PRO A 525 -19.81 8.52 24.81
C PRO A 525 -18.30 8.35 24.61
N PHE A 526 -17.57 7.85 25.61
CA PHE A 526 -16.11 7.70 25.57
C PHE A 526 -15.70 6.45 24.79
N ASN A 527 -14.74 6.62 23.87
CA ASN A 527 -14.16 5.55 23.08
C ASN A 527 -12.64 5.67 23.12
N TRP A 528 -11.97 4.51 23.20
CA TRP A 528 -10.53 4.44 23.22
C TRP A 528 -10.04 3.26 22.35
N HIS A 529 -9.47 3.56 21.19
CA HIS A 529 -8.96 2.58 20.27
C HIS A 529 -7.44 2.52 20.34
N ASN A 530 -6.87 1.34 20.46
CA ASN A 530 -5.43 1.13 20.56
C ASN A 530 -4.97 0.07 19.57
N ALA A 531 -3.77 0.27 19.03
CA ALA A 531 -3.00 -0.76 18.34
C ALA A 531 -1.56 -0.68 18.86
N ILE A 532 -1.09 -1.73 19.51
CA ILE A 532 0.22 -1.80 20.13
C ILE A 532 0.96 -2.96 19.51
N THR A 533 2.11 -2.69 18.89
CA THR A 533 2.97 -3.70 18.30
C THR A 533 4.30 -3.73 19.04
N TYR A 534 4.66 -4.90 19.54
CA TYR A 534 5.99 -5.21 20.00
C TYR A 534 6.68 -6.11 18.98
N GLN A 535 7.89 -5.76 18.57
CA GLN A 535 8.66 -6.55 17.61
C GLN A 535 10.15 -6.52 17.94
N THR A 536 10.85 -7.56 17.53
CA THR A 536 12.31 -7.67 17.66
C THR A 536 12.91 -8.26 16.41
N SER A 537 14.11 -7.77 16.07
CA SER A 537 14.97 -8.36 15.04
C SER A 537 16.14 -9.07 15.71
N GLY A 538 16.45 -10.27 15.29
CA GLY A 538 17.64 -11.02 15.76
C GLY A 538 18.96 -10.40 15.31
N ASN A 539 18.94 -9.55 14.28
CA ASN A 539 20.10 -8.78 13.83
C ASN A 539 19.69 -7.35 13.46
N GLU A 540 19.80 -6.44 14.44
CA GLU A 540 19.43 -5.02 14.24
C GLU A 540 20.37 -4.28 13.26
N SER A 541 21.52 -4.85 12.92
CA SER A 541 22.44 -4.24 11.94
C SER A 541 22.01 -4.50 10.51
N ILE A 542 21.30 -5.60 10.27
CA ILE A 542 20.75 -5.98 8.95
C ILE A 542 19.33 -5.46 8.81
N LEU A 543 18.52 -5.64 9.86
CA LEU A 543 17.12 -5.25 9.89
C LEU A 543 16.81 -4.45 11.16
N PRO A 544 17.09 -3.14 11.18
CA PRO A 544 16.74 -2.27 12.30
C PRO A 544 15.24 -2.03 12.34
N LEU A 545 14.62 -2.27 13.52
CA LEU A 545 13.18 -2.09 13.73
C LEU A 545 12.92 -1.36 15.07
N PRO A 546 11.91 -0.50 15.16
CA PRO A 546 11.45 0.01 16.45
C PRO A 546 10.85 -1.14 17.28
N LYS A 547 11.29 -1.30 18.53
CA LYS A 547 10.85 -2.40 19.40
C LYS A 547 9.38 -2.29 19.80
N LEU A 548 8.89 -1.07 19.98
CA LEU A 548 7.51 -0.80 20.35
C LEU A 548 6.94 0.28 19.43
N ALA A 549 5.77 0.03 18.88
CA ALA A 549 4.98 1.00 18.12
C ALA A 549 3.55 1.02 18.67
N ILE A 550 3.01 2.22 18.88
CA ILE A 550 1.71 2.46 19.49
C ILE A 550 0.93 3.43 18.62
N TYR A 551 -0.28 3.07 18.27
CA TYR A 551 -1.32 3.98 17.87
C TYR A 551 -2.41 4.00 18.93
N SER A 552 -2.79 5.18 19.41
CA SER A 552 -3.84 5.35 20.42
C SER A 552 -4.76 6.48 19.99
N ASN A 553 -6.07 6.25 20.03
CA ASN A 553 -7.08 7.24 19.68
C ASN A 553 -8.16 7.27 20.75
N MET A 554 -8.26 8.40 21.45
CA MET A 554 -9.28 8.68 22.47
C MET A 554 -10.24 9.72 21.94
N PHE A 555 -11.54 9.40 21.94
CA PHE A 555 -12.56 10.34 21.47
C PHE A 555 -13.89 10.20 22.15
N LEU A 556 -14.61 11.31 22.18
CA LEU A 556 -16.00 11.39 22.61
C LEU A 556 -16.93 11.31 21.40
N LYS A 557 -17.89 10.39 21.43
CA LYS A 557 -18.89 10.19 20.41
C LYS A 557 -20.25 10.64 20.94
N PHE A 558 -20.84 11.64 20.29
CA PHE A 558 -22.14 12.17 20.67
C PHE A 558 -22.90 12.67 19.44
N ALA A 559 -24.15 13.07 19.63
CA ALA A 559 -24.98 13.62 18.56
C ALA A 559 -25.58 14.96 18.99
N ILE A 560 -25.44 15.98 18.15
CA ILE A 560 -26.04 17.29 18.29
C ILE A 560 -27.43 17.24 17.60
N ALA A 561 -28.47 17.68 18.30
CA ALA A 561 -29.87 17.66 17.82
C ALA A 561 -30.30 16.30 17.24
N ARG A 562 -29.72 15.18 17.70
CA ARG A 562 -29.92 13.80 17.21
C ARG A 562 -29.61 13.55 15.73
N VAL A 563 -29.09 14.55 15.01
CA VAL A 563 -28.85 14.50 13.56
C VAL A 563 -27.36 14.53 13.21
N LEU A 564 -26.61 15.47 13.81
CA LEU A 564 -25.19 15.64 13.57
C LEU A 564 -24.42 14.73 14.53
N LYS A 565 -23.83 13.66 14.01
CA LYS A 565 -22.91 12.80 14.79
C LYS A 565 -21.54 13.44 14.83
N VAL A 566 -20.94 13.50 16.02
CA VAL A 566 -19.64 14.14 16.28
C VAL A 566 -18.74 13.14 16.99
N ASN A 567 -17.50 13.02 16.51
CA ASN A 567 -16.39 12.42 17.22
C ASN A 567 -15.36 13.52 17.48
N LEU A 568 -15.14 13.87 18.73
CA LEU A 568 -14.13 14.85 19.13
C LEU A 568 -13.02 14.10 19.88
N GLY A 569 -11.81 14.17 19.38
CA GLY A 569 -10.75 13.31 19.92
C GLY A 569 -9.33 13.78 19.70
N VAL A 570 -8.45 12.94 20.23
CA VAL A 570 -6.99 13.03 20.09
C VAL A 570 -6.49 11.66 19.69
N ASP A 571 -5.73 11.59 18.63
CA ASP A 571 -4.96 10.41 18.28
C ASP A 571 -3.46 10.66 18.39
N CYS A 572 -2.70 9.61 18.58
CA CYS A 572 -1.25 9.68 18.75
C CYS A 572 -0.58 8.45 18.15
N ASN A 573 0.44 8.68 17.34
CA ASN A 573 1.40 7.68 16.92
C ASN A 573 2.70 7.85 17.73
N TYR A 574 3.21 6.76 18.26
CA TYR A 574 4.48 6.73 18.98
C TYR A 574 5.24 5.45 18.62
N TYR A 575 6.54 5.55 18.43
CA TYR A 575 7.43 4.39 18.33
C TYR A 575 8.78 4.69 18.98
N THR A 576 9.39 3.62 19.52
CA THR A 576 10.70 3.71 20.16
C THR A 576 11.78 4.06 19.15
N ASN A 577 12.83 4.75 19.60
CA ASN A 577 13.95 5.10 18.73
C ASN A 577 14.69 3.85 18.23
N TYR A 578 15.13 3.93 17.00
CA TYR A 578 15.89 2.90 16.31
C TYR A 578 16.73 3.57 15.20
N TYR A 579 17.67 2.86 14.62
CA TYR A 579 18.38 3.35 13.43
C TYR A 579 17.44 3.28 12.22
N ALA A 580 16.68 4.36 12.03
CA ALA A 580 15.75 4.44 10.91
C ALA A 580 16.54 4.41 9.58
N PRO A 581 15.98 3.79 8.52
CA PRO A 581 16.68 3.75 7.24
C PRO A 581 16.87 5.16 6.68
N SER A 582 17.98 5.38 5.98
CA SER A 582 18.21 6.59 5.20
C SER A 582 17.65 6.42 3.79
N TYR A 583 16.97 7.43 3.28
CA TYR A 583 16.37 7.37 1.95
C TYR A 583 17.38 7.76 0.85
N ASN A 584 17.40 7.00 -0.24
CA ASN A 584 18.18 7.30 -1.44
C ASN A 584 17.26 7.73 -2.59
N PRO A 585 17.27 9.03 -2.98
CA PRO A 585 16.35 9.53 -4.01
C PRO A 585 16.62 8.98 -5.41
N ALA A 586 17.86 8.65 -5.76
CA ALA A 586 18.20 8.14 -7.09
C ALA A 586 17.59 6.75 -7.37
N THR A 587 17.42 5.94 -6.35
CA THR A 587 16.90 4.57 -6.45
C THR A 587 15.55 4.39 -5.75
N MET A 588 15.04 5.41 -5.06
CA MET A 588 13.83 5.35 -4.23
C MET A 588 13.88 4.21 -3.21
N THR A 589 15.06 3.96 -2.61
CA THR A 589 15.29 2.85 -1.69
C THR A 589 15.66 3.33 -0.29
N PHE A 590 15.51 2.43 0.67
CA PHE A 590 15.81 2.66 2.08
C PHE A 590 17.06 1.87 2.46
N ARG A 591 18.18 2.58 2.69
CA ARG A 591 19.47 2.00 3.04
C ARG A 591 19.69 2.01 4.56
N ASN A 592 20.39 1.01 5.07
CA ASN A 592 20.77 0.99 6.47
C ASN A 592 21.78 2.10 6.78
N GLN A 593 21.74 2.59 8.02
CA GLN A 593 22.69 3.56 8.56
C GLN A 593 22.83 3.37 10.09
N ARG A 594 23.89 3.91 10.68
CA ARG A 594 24.17 3.84 12.12
C ARG A 594 24.52 5.19 12.74
N GLU A 595 24.33 6.27 12.01
CA GLU A 595 24.69 7.62 12.42
C GLU A 595 23.60 8.22 13.33
N MET A 596 22.31 8.03 12.97
CA MET A 596 21.20 8.70 13.60
C MET A 596 20.07 7.75 13.97
N LYS A 597 19.58 7.86 15.22
CA LYS A 597 18.33 7.22 15.66
C LYS A 597 17.16 8.17 15.52
N CYS A 598 16.06 7.68 14.97
CA CYS A 598 14.79 8.41 14.85
C CYS A 598 13.70 7.73 15.69
N GLY A 599 12.71 8.49 16.12
CA GLY A 599 11.62 7.99 16.99
C GLY A 599 11.56 8.73 18.33
N ASN A 600 10.92 8.10 19.33
CA ASN A 600 10.67 8.65 20.65
C ASN A 600 9.92 10.00 20.65
N PHE A 601 9.07 10.20 19.66
CA PHE A 601 8.27 11.40 19.55
C PHE A 601 6.78 11.04 19.44
N PRO A 602 5.92 11.52 20.35
CA PRO A 602 4.48 11.30 20.27
C PRO A 602 3.89 12.25 19.21
N PHE A 603 3.64 11.74 18.01
CA PHE A 603 2.99 12.51 16.97
C PHE A 603 1.49 12.52 17.21
N ALA A 604 0.98 13.57 17.85
CA ALA A 604 -0.42 13.67 18.23
C ALA A 604 -1.21 14.65 17.35
N ASN A 605 -2.46 14.30 17.06
CA ASN A 605 -3.42 15.12 16.34
C ASN A 605 -4.64 15.36 17.21
N VAL A 606 -5.19 16.56 17.15
CA VAL A 606 -6.49 16.92 17.74
C VAL A 606 -7.49 17.09 16.61
N TYR A 607 -8.63 16.43 16.69
CA TYR A 607 -9.58 16.42 15.60
C TYR A 607 -11.04 16.45 16.05
N ALA A 608 -11.90 16.88 15.14
CA ALA A 608 -13.33 16.74 15.21
C ALA A 608 -13.86 16.19 13.89
N ASP A 609 -14.42 14.98 13.93
CA ASP A 609 -15.07 14.33 12.79
C ASP A 609 -16.59 14.52 12.93
N PHE A 610 -17.25 14.92 11.86
CA PHE A 610 -18.68 15.17 11.80
C PHE A 610 -19.32 14.32 10.72
N LYS A 611 -20.51 13.79 11.01
CA LYS A 611 -21.35 13.09 10.04
C LYS A 611 -22.76 13.60 10.07
N LEU A 612 -23.20 14.18 8.96
CA LEU A 612 -24.55 14.62 8.72
C LEU A 612 -25.16 13.83 7.56
N LYS A 613 -26.05 12.86 7.88
CA LYS A 613 -26.62 11.94 6.88
C LYS A 613 -25.53 11.26 6.05
N LYS A 614 -25.38 11.64 4.78
CA LYS A 614 -24.44 11.10 3.79
C LYS A 614 -23.14 11.91 3.67
N THR A 615 -23.10 13.07 4.34
CA THR A 615 -21.94 13.98 4.31
C THR A 615 -21.11 13.80 5.57
N ARG A 616 -19.80 13.79 5.41
CA ARG A 616 -18.82 13.79 6.49
C ARG A 616 -17.85 14.92 6.27
N PHE A 617 -17.40 15.52 7.35
CA PHE A 617 -16.32 16.50 7.31
C PHE A 617 -15.50 16.39 8.59
N PHE A 618 -14.26 16.80 8.51
CA PHE A 618 -13.38 16.88 9.66
C PHE A 618 -12.67 18.22 9.71
N LEU A 619 -12.29 18.58 10.92
CA LEU A 619 -11.34 19.64 11.24
C LEU A 619 -10.24 18.98 12.09
N MET A 620 -8.98 19.26 11.78
CA MET A 620 -7.86 18.65 12.48
C MET A 620 -6.69 19.62 12.58
N MET A 621 -6.03 19.62 13.73
CA MET A 621 -4.69 20.16 13.91
C MET A 621 -3.74 18.98 14.06
N SER A 622 -2.91 18.73 13.03
CA SER A 622 -1.90 17.68 13.08
C SER A 622 -0.64 18.11 13.81
N ASN A 623 0.04 17.16 14.44
CA ASN A 623 1.26 17.32 15.20
C ASN A 623 1.16 18.43 16.26
N VAL A 624 0.11 18.39 17.11
CA VAL A 624 -0.05 19.36 18.21
C VAL A 624 1.03 19.22 19.26
N SER A 625 1.68 18.08 19.38
CA SER A 625 2.77 17.80 20.31
C SER A 625 4.06 18.56 19.97
N ASP A 626 4.23 19.06 18.74
CA ASP A 626 5.40 19.87 18.36
C ASP A 626 5.49 21.15 19.22
N GLY A 627 6.54 21.24 20.05
CA GLY A 627 6.75 22.34 20.99
C GLY A 627 5.88 22.32 22.25
N MET A 628 5.02 21.32 22.47
CA MET A 628 4.29 21.18 23.74
C MET A 628 5.15 20.48 24.80
N PHE A 629 5.04 20.92 26.06
CA PHE A 629 5.76 20.35 27.21
C PHE A 629 7.28 20.20 27.00
N GLY A 630 7.88 21.10 26.21
CA GLY A 630 9.31 21.05 25.89
C GLY A 630 9.70 19.94 24.90
N THR A 631 8.75 19.25 24.29
CA THR A 631 9.04 18.28 23.21
C THR A 631 9.63 19.01 22.02
N LYS A 632 10.81 18.59 21.58
CA LYS A 632 11.40 19.03 20.32
C LYS A 632 11.02 18.06 19.24
N ARG A 633 10.63 18.54 18.08
CA ARG A 633 10.36 17.74 16.90
C ARG A 633 11.62 16.93 16.55
N THR A 634 11.41 15.73 16.07
CA THR A 634 12.45 14.79 15.66
C THR A 634 12.31 14.48 14.15
N PHE A 635 13.02 13.49 13.71
CA PHE A 635 13.10 13.07 12.33
C PHE A 635 12.30 11.76 12.13
N SER A 636 11.69 11.65 10.96
CA SER A 636 11.10 10.40 10.48
C SER A 636 12.18 9.43 9.99
N MET A 637 13.14 9.98 9.27
CA MET A 637 14.36 9.34 8.76
C MET A 637 15.52 10.34 8.86
N PRO A 638 16.79 9.90 8.80
CA PRO A 638 17.92 10.82 8.81
C PRO A 638 17.75 11.99 7.85
N HIS A 639 17.89 13.20 8.35
CA HIS A 639 17.75 14.46 7.62
C HIS A 639 16.35 14.81 7.08
N TYR A 640 15.34 13.95 7.36
CA TYR A 640 13.93 14.20 7.02
C TYR A 640 13.10 14.45 8.28
N PRO A 641 12.91 15.72 8.68
CA PRO A 641 12.18 16.04 9.90
C PRO A 641 10.69 15.67 9.77
N LEU A 642 10.08 15.32 10.89
CA LEU A 642 8.62 15.18 10.99
C LEU A 642 7.94 16.51 10.60
N ASN A 643 6.78 16.43 9.98
CA ASN A 643 6.00 17.60 9.59
C ASN A 643 5.68 18.47 10.80
N ALA A 644 5.81 19.79 10.64
CA ALA A 644 5.37 20.76 11.62
C ALA A 644 3.84 20.75 11.79
N ARG A 645 3.36 21.45 12.80
CA ARG A 645 1.92 21.61 13.06
C ARG A 645 1.21 22.17 11.82
N ARG A 646 0.09 21.53 11.45
CA ARG A 646 -0.71 21.91 10.28
C ARG A 646 -2.20 21.80 10.59
N PHE A 647 -2.94 22.85 10.24
CA PHE A 647 -4.40 22.79 10.23
C PHE A 647 -4.88 22.13 8.93
N GLN A 648 -5.85 21.23 9.05
CA GLN A 648 -6.38 20.45 7.94
C GLN A 648 -7.89 20.32 8.07
N LEU A 649 -8.57 20.22 6.94
CA LEU A 649 -9.99 19.96 6.86
C LEU A 649 -10.30 19.05 5.68
N GLY A 650 -11.42 18.36 5.77
CA GLY A 650 -11.86 17.51 4.68
C GLY A 650 -13.35 17.33 4.65
N LEU A 651 -13.86 17.06 3.47
CA LEU A 651 -15.27 16.77 3.18
C LEU A 651 -15.37 15.47 2.40
N SER A 652 -16.32 14.63 2.78
CA SER A 652 -16.69 13.46 1.99
C SER A 652 -18.20 13.35 1.88
N VAL A 653 -18.68 13.01 0.71
CA VAL A 653 -20.08 12.77 0.44
C VAL A 653 -20.27 11.40 -0.16
N ASP A 654 -21.17 10.64 0.43
CA ASP A 654 -21.57 9.31 -0.03
C ASP A 654 -22.99 9.40 -0.63
N PHE A 655 -23.07 9.31 -1.95
CA PHE A 655 -24.30 9.38 -2.71
C PHE A 655 -24.87 7.98 -2.98
N GLN A 656 -25.07 7.18 -1.95
CA GLN A 656 -25.88 5.96 -2.03
C GLN A 656 -27.35 6.33 -1.79
N ASN A 657 -28.22 6.04 -2.70
CA ASN A 657 -29.66 6.20 -2.52
C ASN A 657 -30.30 4.98 -1.88
#